data_ca0108369bed62020ed21eafbe734720
#
_entry.id   ca0108369bed62020ed21eafbe734720
#
_cell.length_a   1.000
_cell.length_b   1.000
_cell.length_c   1.000
_cell.angle_alpha   90.00
_cell.angle_beta   90.00
_cell.angle_gamma   90.00
#
_symmetry.space_group_name_H-M   'P 1'
#
loop_
_entity.id
_entity.type
_entity.pdbx_description
1 polymer ?
#
loop_
_entity_poly.entity_id
_entity_poly.type
_entity_poly.pdbx_seq_one_letter_code
_entity_poly.pdbx_strand_id
1 'polypeptide(L)'
;MESLQNGVGLWRFGVFEVDAANAELRRNGVKVKIREQSFRVLVYLLQHAGELVSREALRQVLWPADTFVDFDHSLNTAMMKLRDALGDATGAPVYIETIPKRGYRFIAPVTRSIEPITQSSQAPPAVSCSPGNDAAPATLHPPTPARTSSFRYRAAVPLLLLLLIAMALGSYLLMFHSGTRGTSSDRKLLRTIPITSAAGDAISPVFSPDDREIAYVWDGADRKGYDIYVQLVGADLPLRLTYHQRGLIGTPAWSPDGREIAFERCDGRQDGVFAIPALGGEERQLTSVACLYTLPSPVAWKATGNEMLMVDRCSDSGRFGLVNFSLGTGVKQCLTNPGADKIEDSGAAFALSPDGSTVAFLRTTVSLCCDIYKVPVTGGTVTRVSSGGDRGCNLQSDLGCNGIMWTPDGRSLVFVDDRSNLSTLRRISADGGPANRETTYPAIGSFTRNGTSFTYSQLNRTDPSAIWRAELAAPGGPLSGKSKVISSQYPELDAQPSPDRAHIVWMSMRTGSEEIFVSNNEGHDQTQLTHLDRYSGTPRWSPDSKRIAFDSYKPGGHAEIFIVDADGRNLRSVITAPFDCAVPSWSHDGKSIYYSGNRDGVWQVWKHNVDTGADLQLTKQGGFDPFESTDGKTVYYTRFYEAGIWKTPSGGGLETLVITERPQIGFWGHYGVTSTGIYFLDSDAQPRPTIDFYNFGTQRISPVLTLDEHPARLQPSLSVTEDGKSIYFAQYDRQSVIKMMEFSAK
;
A
#
# COMPACT_ATOMS: atom_id res chain seq x y z
N MET A 1 -19.90 -27.36 -22.94
CA MET A 1 -21.23 -26.70 -22.74
C MET A 1 -22.38 -27.67 -22.50
N GLU A 2 -22.19 -28.97 -22.59
CA GLU A 2 -23.27 -29.98 -22.40
C GLU A 2 -23.57 -30.39 -20.96
N SER A 3 -22.70 -30.11 -19.99
CA SER A 3 -22.92 -30.53 -18.58
C SER A 3 -23.75 -29.57 -17.71
N LEU A 4 -24.14 -28.41 -18.23
CA LEU A 4 -24.97 -27.42 -17.51
C LEU A 4 -26.46 -27.44 -17.93
N GLN A 5 -26.84 -28.24 -18.94
CA GLN A 5 -28.22 -28.29 -19.45
C GLN A 5 -29.19 -29.12 -18.59
N ASN A 6 -28.74 -29.85 -17.59
CA ASN A 6 -29.62 -30.61 -16.69
C ASN A 6 -30.11 -29.85 -15.46
N GLY A 7 -30.00 -28.53 -15.43
CA GLY A 7 -30.29 -27.68 -14.28
C GLY A 7 -31.44 -26.69 -14.41
N VAL A 8 -32.46 -26.99 -15.22
CA VAL A 8 -33.69 -26.16 -15.24
C VAL A 8 -34.45 -26.32 -13.94
N GLY A 9 -34.31 -25.36 -13.00
CA GLY A 9 -35.03 -25.37 -11.72
C GLY A 9 -34.85 -24.05 -10.99
N LEU A 10 -35.90 -23.71 -10.23
CA LEU A 10 -35.89 -22.63 -9.26
C LEU A 10 -35.50 -23.20 -7.90
N TRP A 11 -34.37 -22.73 -7.32
CA TRP A 11 -33.99 -23.08 -5.95
C TRP A 11 -34.35 -21.97 -4.98
N ARG A 12 -34.80 -22.38 -3.79
CA ARG A 12 -35.05 -21.47 -2.67
C ARG A 12 -34.32 -21.93 -1.43
N PHE A 13 -33.65 -20.96 -0.77
CA PHE A 13 -32.96 -21.17 0.51
C PHE A 13 -32.97 -19.88 1.32
N GLY A 14 -33.29 -19.96 2.61
CA GLY A 14 -33.43 -18.77 3.44
C GLY A 14 -34.35 -17.72 2.77
N VAL A 15 -33.81 -16.52 2.54
CA VAL A 15 -34.51 -15.39 1.89
C VAL A 15 -34.18 -15.26 0.40
N PHE A 16 -33.48 -16.26 -0.17
CA PHE A 16 -33.00 -16.21 -1.55
C PHE A 16 -33.76 -17.17 -2.48
N GLU A 17 -33.90 -16.71 -3.73
CA GLU A 17 -34.40 -17.49 -4.86
C GLU A 17 -33.37 -17.42 -5.99
N VAL A 18 -33.05 -18.59 -6.58
CA VAL A 18 -32.05 -18.72 -7.67
C VAL A 18 -32.75 -19.31 -8.88
N ASP A 19 -32.83 -18.54 -9.93
CA ASP A 19 -33.31 -18.97 -11.26
C ASP A 19 -32.07 -19.28 -12.14
N ALA A 20 -31.80 -20.59 -12.31
CA ALA A 20 -30.66 -21.00 -13.10
C ALA A 20 -30.87 -20.81 -14.62
N ALA A 21 -32.11 -20.80 -15.09
CA ALA A 21 -32.41 -20.61 -16.50
C ALA A 21 -32.11 -19.18 -16.95
N ASN A 22 -32.41 -18.19 -16.08
CA ASN A 22 -32.19 -16.76 -16.35
C ASN A 22 -30.94 -16.20 -15.72
N ALA A 23 -30.14 -17.03 -15.04
CA ALA A 23 -28.95 -16.63 -14.29
C ALA A 23 -29.23 -15.50 -13.27
N GLU A 24 -30.32 -15.59 -12.55
CA GLU A 24 -30.79 -14.58 -11.60
C GLU A 24 -30.77 -15.08 -10.16
N LEU A 25 -30.21 -14.25 -9.27
CA LEU A 25 -30.31 -14.36 -7.81
C LEU A 25 -31.26 -13.27 -7.30
N ARG A 26 -32.23 -13.62 -6.47
CA ARG A 26 -33.16 -12.67 -5.84
C ARG A 26 -33.13 -12.85 -4.33
N ARG A 27 -33.24 -11.74 -3.60
CA ARG A 27 -33.37 -11.71 -2.14
C ARG A 27 -34.71 -11.04 -1.81
N ASN A 28 -35.65 -11.76 -1.18
CA ASN A 28 -37.02 -11.29 -0.93
C ASN A 28 -37.69 -10.73 -2.19
N GLY A 29 -37.52 -11.40 -3.33
CA GLY A 29 -38.07 -10.99 -4.63
C GLY A 29 -37.26 -9.91 -5.38
N VAL A 30 -36.30 -9.23 -4.72
CA VAL A 30 -35.46 -8.17 -5.34
C VAL A 30 -34.21 -8.79 -5.96
N LYS A 31 -33.88 -8.44 -7.21
CA LYS A 31 -32.73 -8.93 -7.93
C LYS A 31 -31.41 -8.48 -7.27
N VAL A 32 -30.55 -9.43 -6.96
CA VAL A 32 -29.20 -9.21 -6.41
C VAL A 32 -28.17 -9.31 -7.52
N LYS A 33 -27.27 -8.32 -7.62
CA LYS A 33 -26.22 -8.33 -8.62
C LYS A 33 -25.12 -9.30 -8.22
N ILE A 34 -24.91 -10.36 -9.00
CA ILE A 34 -23.87 -11.37 -8.80
C ILE A 34 -23.09 -11.56 -10.12
N ARG A 35 -21.79 -11.84 -10.02
CA ARG A 35 -20.97 -12.12 -11.20
C ARG A 35 -21.22 -13.55 -11.71
N GLU A 36 -21.08 -13.74 -13.01
CA GLU A 36 -21.33 -15.02 -13.68
C GLU A 36 -20.58 -16.20 -13.03
N GLN A 37 -19.27 -16.06 -12.76
CA GLN A 37 -18.49 -17.13 -12.10
C GLN A 37 -19.03 -17.46 -10.71
N SER A 38 -19.33 -16.44 -9.89
CA SER A 38 -19.90 -16.62 -8.55
C SER A 38 -21.29 -17.25 -8.61
N PHE A 39 -22.07 -16.91 -9.62
CA PHE A 39 -23.38 -17.53 -9.85
C PHE A 39 -23.25 -19.01 -10.24
N ARG A 40 -22.30 -19.36 -11.10
CA ARG A 40 -22.01 -20.76 -11.47
C ARG A 40 -21.55 -21.59 -10.27
N VAL A 41 -20.72 -21.04 -9.39
CA VAL A 41 -20.36 -21.66 -8.11
C VAL A 41 -21.59 -21.92 -7.26
N LEU A 42 -22.49 -20.93 -7.12
CA LEU A 42 -23.69 -21.05 -6.32
C LEU A 42 -24.60 -22.19 -6.86
N VAL A 43 -24.88 -22.20 -8.16
CA VAL A 43 -25.70 -23.23 -8.79
C VAL A 43 -25.11 -24.63 -8.56
N TYR A 44 -23.80 -24.79 -8.72
CA TYR A 44 -23.15 -26.07 -8.50
C TYR A 44 -23.21 -26.51 -7.03
N LEU A 45 -23.04 -25.60 -6.08
CA LEU A 45 -23.16 -25.87 -4.65
C LEU A 45 -24.61 -26.22 -4.25
N LEU A 46 -25.62 -25.59 -4.87
CA LEU A 46 -27.03 -25.91 -4.64
C LEU A 46 -27.43 -27.28 -5.20
N GLN A 47 -26.82 -27.70 -6.31
CA GLN A 47 -27.01 -29.06 -6.88
C GLN A 47 -26.44 -30.15 -5.95
N HIS A 48 -25.42 -29.81 -5.15
CA HIS A 48 -24.75 -30.70 -4.20
C HIS A 48 -24.96 -30.22 -2.75
N ALA A 49 -26.18 -29.70 -2.45
CA ALA A 49 -26.47 -29.18 -1.12
C ALA A 49 -26.30 -30.28 -0.03
N GLY A 50 -25.57 -29.96 1.04
CA GLY A 50 -25.22 -30.88 2.11
C GLY A 50 -23.96 -31.72 1.85
N GLU A 51 -23.47 -31.80 0.61
CA GLU A 51 -22.29 -32.57 0.25
C GLU A 51 -21.01 -31.73 0.28
N LEU A 52 -19.86 -32.38 0.50
CA LEU A 52 -18.57 -31.70 0.36
C LEU A 52 -18.19 -31.60 -1.12
N VAL A 53 -18.16 -30.40 -1.65
CA VAL A 53 -17.68 -30.11 -2.99
C VAL A 53 -16.20 -29.75 -2.93
N SER A 54 -15.34 -30.54 -3.59
CA SER A 54 -13.91 -30.30 -3.59
C SER A 54 -13.52 -29.07 -4.45
N ARG A 55 -12.37 -28.48 -4.13
CA ARG A 55 -11.84 -27.35 -4.92
C ARG A 55 -11.61 -27.75 -6.38
N GLU A 56 -11.14 -28.98 -6.61
CA GLU A 56 -10.91 -29.51 -7.95
C GLU A 56 -12.21 -29.70 -8.75
N ALA A 57 -13.30 -30.14 -8.11
CA ALA A 57 -14.61 -30.23 -8.77
C ALA A 57 -15.11 -28.85 -9.21
N LEU A 58 -14.96 -27.82 -8.36
CA LEU A 58 -15.32 -26.44 -8.72
C LEU A 58 -14.44 -25.89 -9.85
N ARG A 59 -13.15 -26.25 -9.85
CA ARG A 59 -12.22 -25.86 -10.91
C ARG A 59 -12.70 -26.41 -12.27
N GLN A 60 -13.02 -27.67 -12.36
CA GLN A 60 -13.48 -28.33 -13.62
C GLN A 60 -14.78 -27.72 -14.14
N VAL A 61 -15.67 -27.26 -13.25
CA VAL A 61 -16.95 -26.63 -13.63
C VAL A 61 -16.79 -25.20 -14.11
N LEU A 62 -15.83 -24.47 -13.51
CA LEU A 62 -15.67 -23.03 -13.81
C LEU A 62 -14.79 -22.76 -15.01
N TRP A 63 -13.79 -23.62 -15.27
CA TRP A 63 -12.80 -23.40 -16.34
C TRP A 63 -12.62 -24.66 -17.20
N PRO A 64 -12.65 -24.52 -18.53
CA PRO A 64 -12.27 -25.59 -19.47
C PRO A 64 -10.81 -26.00 -19.26
N ALA A 65 -10.47 -27.22 -19.67
CA ALA A 65 -9.15 -27.81 -19.50
C ALA A 65 -7.98 -27.00 -20.11
N ASP A 66 -8.28 -26.14 -21.10
CA ASP A 66 -7.29 -25.38 -21.85
C ASP A 66 -7.07 -23.93 -21.31
N THR A 67 -7.59 -23.62 -20.13
CA THR A 67 -7.53 -22.25 -19.58
C THR A 67 -6.34 -22.11 -18.62
N PHE A 68 -5.36 -21.30 -18.98
CA PHE A 68 -4.23 -20.92 -18.10
C PHE A 68 -4.62 -19.72 -17.23
N VAL A 69 -5.09 -20.00 -16.00
CA VAL A 69 -5.39 -18.99 -14.98
C VAL A 69 -4.91 -19.49 -13.61
N ASP A 70 -4.63 -18.59 -12.69
CA ASP A 70 -4.46 -18.97 -11.29
C ASP A 70 -5.83 -19.39 -10.71
N PHE A 71 -6.05 -20.69 -10.71
CA PHE A 71 -7.33 -21.30 -10.35
C PHE A 71 -7.68 -21.06 -8.88
N ASP A 72 -6.71 -21.14 -7.98
CA ASP A 72 -6.97 -20.97 -6.55
C ASP A 72 -7.35 -19.55 -6.20
N HIS A 73 -6.66 -18.56 -6.75
CA HIS A 73 -7.01 -17.16 -6.58
C HIS A 73 -8.37 -16.83 -7.18
N SER A 74 -8.64 -17.31 -8.39
CA SER A 74 -9.89 -17.05 -9.11
C SER A 74 -11.09 -17.70 -8.39
N LEU A 75 -10.93 -18.93 -7.87
CA LEU A 75 -11.96 -19.61 -7.09
C LEU A 75 -12.23 -18.92 -5.76
N ASN A 76 -11.18 -18.51 -5.04
CA ASN A 76 -11.33 -17.78 -3.79
C ASN A 76 -12.05 -16.44 -4.02
N THR A 77 -11.72 -15.72 -5.09
CA THR A 77 -12.38 -14.48 -5.47
C THR A 77 -13.85 -14.69 -5.82
N ALA A 78 -14.17 -15.74 -6.57
CA ALA A 78 -15.54 -16.08 -6.90
C ALA A 78 -16.36 -16.44 -5.64
N MET A 79 -15.75 -17.18 -4.71
CA MET A 79 -16.36 -17.57 -3.45
C MET A 79 -16.58 -16.39 -2.51
N MET A 80 -15.60 -15.48 -2.39
CA MET A 80 -15.70 -14.25 -1.60
C MET A 80 -16.88 -13.39 -2.10
N LYS A 81 -16.97 -13.15 -3.41
CA LYS A 81 -18.07 -12.37 -4.01
C LYS A 81 -19.43 -13.06 -3.92
N LEU A 82 -19.45 -14.39 -3.90
CA LEU A 82 -20.65 -15.14 -3.64
C LEU A 82 -21.13 -14.90 -2.21
N ARG A 83 -20.24 -14.97 -1.23
CA ARG A 83 -20.59 -14.69 0.17
C ARG A 83 -21.05 -13.26 0.39
N ASP A 84 -20.39 -12.29 -0.23
CA ASP A 84 -20.81 -10.89 -0.18
C ASP A 84 -22.26 -10.73 -0.69
N ALA A 85 -22.58 -11.37 -1.82
CA ALA A 85 -23.92 -11.32 -2.38
C ALA A 85 -25.00 -11.99 -1.49
N LEU A 86 -24.61 -13.02 -0.75
CA LEU A 86 -25.49 -13.73 0.19
C LEU A 86 -25.51 -13.09 1.59
N GLY A 87 -24.57 -12.21 1.91
CA GLY A 87 -24.36 -11.70 3.27
C GLY A 87 -23.87 -12.79 4.24
N ASP A 88 -23.07 -13.74 3.75
CA ASP A 88 -22.61 -14.93 4.47
C ASP A 88 -21.22 -14.74 5.03
N ALA A 89 -21.08 -14.54 6.33
CA ALA A 89 -19.79 -14.28 6.98
C ALA A 89 -18.96 -15.56 7.12
N THR A 90 -17.67 -15.50 6.77
CA THR A 90 -16.75 -16.66 6.81
C THR A 90 -16.58 -17.24 8.21
N GLY A 91 -16.61 -16.40 9.26
CA GLY A 91 -16.46 -16.84 10.66
C GLY A 91 -17.70 -17.43 11.31
N ALA A 92 -18.90 -17.17 10.73
CA ALA A 92 -20.17 -17.76 11.18
C ALA A 92 -21.05 -18.03 9.95
N PRO A 93 -20.75 -19.07 9.16
CA PRO A 93 -21.42 -19.32 7.90
C PRO A 93 -22.86 -19.76 8.11
N VAL A 94 -23.79 -19.10 7.40
CA VAL A 94 -25.21 -19.45 7.37
C VAL A 94 -25.55 -20.31 6.16
N TYR A 95 -24.87 -20.09 5.04
CA TYR A 95 -25.16 -20.76 3.76
C TYR A 95 -24.01 -21.62 3.27
N ILE A 96 -22.73 -21.19 3.37
CA ILE A 96 -21.60 -21.88 2.78
C ILE A 96 -20.51 -22.09 3.83
N GLU A 97 -20.29 -23.33 4.23
CA GLU A 97 -19.18 -23.74 5.10
C GLU A 97 -17.91 -23.94 4.28
N THR A 98 -16.77 -23.43 4.80
CA THR A 98 -15.43 -23.78 4.25
C THR A 98 -14.83 -24.92 5.04
N ILE A 99 -14.45 -25.99 4.36
CA ILE A 99 -13.72 -27.10 4.95
C ILE A 99 -12.25 -26.95 4.53
N PRO A 100 -11.35 -26.55 5.45
CA PRO A 100 -9.97 -26.23 5.13
C PRO A 100 -9.27 -27.32 4.31
N LYS A 101 -8.55 -26.92 3.26
CA LYS A 101 -7.82 -27.80 2.34
C LYS A 101 -8.67 -28.82 1.55
N ARG A 102 -9.97 -28.93 1.81
CA ARG A 102 -10.85 -29.92 1.17
C ARG A 102 -11.85 -29.31 0.19
N GLY A 103 -12.48 -28.18 0.54
CA GLY A 103 -13.50 -27.57 -0.34
C GLY A 103 -14.58 -26.79 0.41
N TYR A 104 -15.79 -26.82 -0.13
CA TYR A 104 -16.93 -26.06 0.36
C TYR A 104 -18.17 -26.95 0.48
N ARG A 105 -19.07 -26.61 1.40
CA ARG A 105 -20.35 -27.29 1.59
C ARG A 105 -21.48 -26.28 1.69
N PHE A 106 -22.58 -26.47 0.96
CA PHE A 106 -23.78 -25.67 1.16
C PHE A 106 -24.58 -26.26 2.34
N ILE A 107 -24.75 -25.49 3.42
CA ILE A 107 -25.27 -25.99 4.70
C ILE A 107 -26.74 -25.60 4.97
N ALA A 108 -27.30 -24.62 4.25
CA ALA A 108 -28.69 -24.24 4.46
C ALA A 108 -29.67 -25.22 3.77
N PRO A 109 -30.89 -25.39 4.29
CA PRO A 109 -31.93 -26.18 3.62
C PRO A 109 -32.28 -25.58 2.27
N VAL A 110 -32.31 -26.42 1.23
CA VAL A 110 -32.63 -26.04 -0.16
C VAL A 110 -33.89 -26.70 -0.62
N THR A 111 -34.83 -25.94 -1.18
CA THR A 111 -36.05 -26.45 -1.83
C THR A 111 -35.94 -26.21 -3.33
N ARG A 112 -36.17 -27.23 -4.14
CA ARG A 112 -36.19 -27.17 -5.60
C ARG A 112 -37.58 -27.28 -6.12
N SER A 113 -38.07 -26.30 -6.91
CA SER A 113 -39.36 -26.32 -7.61
C SER A 113 -39.11 -26.57 -9.10
N ILE A 114 -39.82 -27.54 -9.65
CA ILE A 114 -39.82 -27.85 -11.09
C ILE A 114 -41.21 -27.45 -11.58
N GLU A 115 -41.44 -26.17 -11.93
CA GLU A 115 -42.63 -25.74 -12.63
C GLU A 115 -42.25 -24.92 -13.87
N PRO A 116 -42.92 -25.17 -15.01
CA PRO A 116 -42.73 -24.37 -16.22
C PRO A 116 -43.45 -23.03 -16.09
N ILE A 117 -42.78 -21.96 -16.42
CA ILE A 117 -43.30 -20.58 -16.37
C ILE A 117 -44.33 -20.39 -17.49
N THR A 118 -45.62 -20.38 -17.11
CA THR A 118 -46.67 -19.82 -17.96
C THR A 118 -46.86 -18.35 -17.54
N GLN A 119 -46.67 -17.45 -18.48
CA GLN A 119 -46.95 -16.03 -18.30
C GLN A 119 -48.46 -15.85 -17.98
N SER A 120 -48.75 -15.25 -16.85
CA SER A 120 -50.05 -14.68 -16.56
C SER A 120 -49.89 -13.36 -15.82
N SER A 121 -50.25 -12.32 -16.55
CA SER A 121 -50.53 -10.99 -16.07
C SER A 121 -51.90 -11.04 -15.37
N GLN A 122 -51.96 -10.82 -14.04
CA GLN A 122 -53.18 -10.31 -13.38
C GLN A 122 -52.82 -9.76 -11.98
N ALA A 123 -53.42 -8.60 -11.69
CA ALA A 123 -53.33 -7.87 -10.43
C ALA A 123 -54.04 -8.64 -9.29
N PRO A 124 -53.63 -8.47 -8.03
CA PRO A 124 -54.21 -9.16 -6.90
C PRO A 124 -55.52 -8.49 -6.44
N PRO A 125 -56.56 -9.29 -6.04
CA PRO A 125 -57.81 -8.78 -5.49
C PRO A 125 -57.68 -8.42 -4.01
N ALA A 126 -58.43 -7.38 -3.64
CA ALA A 126 -58.62 -6.93 -2.28
C ALA A 126 -59.29 -7.99 -1.42
N VAL A 127 -58.80 -8.23 -0.22
CA VAL A 127 -59.48 -9.00 0.81
C VAL A 127 -60.13 -8.04 1.81
N SER A 128 -61.49 -8.14 1.87
CA SER A 128 -62.33 -7.49 2.84
C SER A 128 -62.33 -8.27 4.15
N CYS A 129 -62.34 -7.57 5.26
CA CYS A 129 -62.81 -8.05 6.53
C CYS A 129 -63.49 -6.90 7.26
N SER A 130 -64.81 -6.99 7.47
CA SER A 130 -65.57 -6.27 8.48
C SER A 130 -66.13 -7.29 9.50
N PRO A 131 -66.77 -6.93 10.59
CA PRO A 131 -67.05 -5.63 11.20
C PRO A 131 -67.03 -5.63 12.76
N GLY A 132 -67.26 -4.49 13.37
CA GLY A 132 -67.55 -4.38 14.82
C GLY A 132 -67.76 -2.93 15.27
N ASN A 133 -69.00 -2.52 15.21
CA ASN A 133 -69.80 -1.55 16.03
C ASN A 133 -69.12 -0.70 17.09
N ASP A 134 -69.32 0.61 17.29
CA ASP A 134 -70.57 1.29 17.69
C ASP A 134 -70.39 2.82 17.80
N ALA A 135 -71.50 3.51 17.59
CA ALA A 135 -71.90 4.82 18.11
C ALA A 135 -71.65 6.09 17.28
N ALA A 136 -72.75 6.55 16.68
CA ALA A 136 -73.00 7.94 16.23
C ALA A 136 -73.64 8.74 17.40
N PRO A 137 -74.15 10.01 17.27
CA PRO A 137 -74.09 10.97 16.17
C PRO A 137 -73.87 12.46 16.62
N ALA A 138 -73.69 13.38 15.68
CA ALA A 138 -74.27 14.71 15.72
C ALA A 138 -74.15 15.47 14.39
N THR A 139 -75.25 15.82 13.90
CA THR A 139 -75.57 16.64 12.75
C THR A 139 -75.15 18.09 12.88
N LEU A 140 -74.86 18.76 11.74
CA LEU A 140 -75.37 20.10 11.41
C LEU A 140 -75.07 20.44 9.92
N HIS A 141 -76.15 20.98 9.32
CA HIS A 141 -76.36 21.28 7.91
C HIS A 141 -75.62 22.58 7.42
N PRO A 142 -75.64 22.81 6.09
CA PRO A 142 -74.77 23.80 5.41
C PRO A 142 -75.48 25.18 5.18
N PRO A 143 -74.74 26.13 4.60
CA PRO A 143 -75.38 26.99 3.61
C PRO A 143 -74.65 27.10 2.27
N THR A 144 -75.44 27.06 1.23
CA THR A 144 -75.20 27.36 -0.18
C THR A 144 -75.27 28.88 -0.46
N PRO A 145 -75.17 29.37 -1.68
CA PRO A 145 -73.88 29.71 -2.38
C PRO A 145 -73.82 31.20 -2.77
N ALA A 146 -72.67 31.69 -3.15
CA ALA A 146 -72.61 32.95 -3.88
C ALA A 146 -71.83 32.79 -5.20
N ARG A 147 -72.54 33.13 -6.26
CA ARG A 147 -72.06 33.27 -7.63
C ARG A 147 -71.08 34.42 -7.76
N THR A 148 -69.95 34.22 -8.40
CA THR A 148 -69.34 35.27 -9.25
C THR A 148 -68.50 34.64 -10.39
N SER A 149 -68.96 35.04 -11.57
CA SER A 149 -68.30 35.24 -12.89
C SER A 149 -67.06 34.47 -13.31
N SER A 150 -67.25 33.70 -14.35
CA SER A 150 -66.24 33.14 -15.26
C SER A 150 -65.37 34.20 -15.89
N PHE A 151 -64.01 34.04 -15.76
CA PHE A 151 -63.10 34.66 -16.69
C PHE A 151 -62.23 33.61 -17.35
N ARG A 152 -62.07 33.73 -18.66
CA ARG A 152 -61.51 32.76 -19.60
C ARG A 152 -60.02 32.56 -19.42
N TYR A 153 -59.64 31.44 -18.83
CA TYR A 153 -58.24 30.94 -18.86
C TYR A 153 -58.15 29.46 -19.27
N ARG A 154 -59.02 28.99 -20.16
CA ARG A 154 -59.06 27.57 -20.55
C ARG A 154 -58.01 27.17 -21.61
N ALA A 155 -57.25 28.11 -22.18
CA ALA A 155 -56.26 27.78 -23.21
C ALA A 155 -54.77 27.96 -22.80
N ALA A 156 -54.49 28.67 -21.66
CA ALA A 156 -53.08 28.95 -21.26
C ALA A 156 -52.45 27.83 -20.39
N VAL A 157 -53.28 27.10 -19.62
CA VAL A 157 -52.77 26.05 -18.71
C VAL A 157 -52.17 24.84 -19.45
N PRO A 158 -52.82 24.29 -20.51
CA PRO A 158 -52.21 23.17 -21.24
C PRO A 158 -50.95 23.57 -22.01
N LEU A 159 -50.84 24.82 -22.47
CA LEU A 159 -49.65 25.29 -23.16
C LEU A 159 -48.45 25.48 -22.19
N LEU A 160 -48.71 25.98 -20.98
CA LEU A 160 -47.70 26.11 -19.93
C LEU A 160 -47.20 24.73 -19.43
N LEU A 161 -48.15 23.76 -19.30
CA LEU A 161 -47.79 22.38 -18.92
C LEU A 161 -46.97 21.69 -20.00
N LEU A 162 -47.30 21.86 -21.28
CA LEU A 162 -46.51 21.38 -22.41
C LEU A 162 -45.12 22.00 -22.47
N LEU A 163 -44.98 23.27 -22.16
CA LEU A 163 -43.71 23.99 -22.13
C LEU A 163 -42.86 23.51 -20.94
N LEU A 164 -43.43 23.27 -19.77
CA LEU A 164 -42.75 22.70 -18.63
C LEU A 164 -42.32 21.23 -18.86
N ILE A 165 -43.14 20.45 -19.51
CA ILE A 165 -42.81 19.08 -19.92
C ILE A 165 -41.71 19.09 -20.98
N ALA A 166 -41.75 19.99 -21.95
CA ALA A 166 -40.72 20.15 -22.96
C ALA A 166 -39.41 20.63 -22.37
N MET A 167 -39.43 21.57 -21.39
CA MET A 167 -38.22 21.97 -20.63
C MET A 167 -37.68 20.85 -19.74
N ALA A 168 -38.54 20.11 -19.06
CA ALA A 168 -38.16 18.95 -18.26
C ALA A 168 -37.55 17.83 -19.13
N LEU A 169 -38.18 17.56 -20.28
CA LEU A 169 -37.69 16.60 -21.27
C LEU A 169 -36.34 17.10 -21.91
N GLY A 170 -36.26 18.37 -22.21
CA GLY A 170 -35.04 19.02 -22.71
C GLY A 170 -33.91 18.98 -21.68
N SER A 171 -34.18 19.29 -20.41
CA SER A 171 -33.24 19.16 -19.31
C SER A 171 -32.86 17.70 -19.04
N TYR A 172 -33.79 16.78 -19.12
CA TYR A 172 -33.56 15.34 -19.02
C TYR A 172 -32.68 14.82 -20.15
N LEU A 173 -33.00 15.21 -21.41
CA LEU A 173 -32.20 14.87 -22.58
C LEU A 173 -30.81 15.53 -22.54
N LEU A 174 -30.68 16.76 -22.06
CA LEU A 174 -29.39 17.43 -21.83
C LEU A 174 -28.60 16.77 -20.72
N MET A 175 -29.20 16.35 -19.60
CA MET A 175 -28.56 15.56 -18.56
C MET A 175 -28.12 14.17 -19.08
N PHE A 176 -28.94 13.51 -19.87
CA PHE A 176 -28.56 12.23 -20.47
C PHE A 176 -27.52 12.39 -21.58
N HIS A 177 -27.53 13.47 -22.35
CA HIS A 177 -26.49 13.74 -23.35
C HIS A 177 -25.20 14.29 -22.76
N SER A 178 -25.24 14.96 -21.61
CA SER A 178 -24.02 15.37 -20.88
C SER A 178 -23.45 14.25 -19.99
N GLY A 179 -24.26 13.23 -19.67
CA GLY A 179 -23.80 12.06 -18.89
C GLY A 179 -23.05 11.00 -19.72
N THR A 180 -23.02 11.09 -21.05
CA THR A 180 -22.39 10.08 -21.91
C THR A 180 -21.24 10.61 -22.76
N ARG A 181 -20.55 11.68 -22.36
CA ARG A 181 -19.26 12.06 -22.92
C ARG A 181 -18.11 11.80 -21.96
N GLY A 182 -18.13 10.65 -21.32
CA GLY A 182 -16.94 9.95 -20.88
C GLY A 182 -16.42 9.09 -22.05
N THR A 183 -16.00 9.66 -23.14
CA THR A 183 -15.12 8.95 -24.07
C THR A 183 -13.75 8.86 -23.38
N SER A 184 -13.60 7.93 -22.46
CA SER A 184 -12.37 7.22 -22.29
C SER A 184 -12.07 6.66 -23.68
N SER A 185 -11.19 7.33 -24.41
CA SER A 185 -10.61 6.77 -25.62
C SER A 185 -9.71 5.63 -25.14
N ASP A 186 -10.32 4.49 -24.81
CA ASP A 186 -9.62 3.29 -24.44
C ASP A 186 -8.87 2.82 -25.68
N ARG A 187 -7.59 3.21 -25.75
CA ARG A 187 -6.67 2.64 -26.72
C ARG A 187 -6.62 1.14 -26.46
N LYS A 188 -6.81 0.37 -27.51
CA LYS A 188 -6.74 -1.09 -27.39
C LYS A 188 -5.30 -1.49 -27.15
N LEU A 189 -5.05 -2.25 -26.09
CA LEU A 189 -3.76 -2.90 -25.88
C LEU A 189 -3.51 -3.89 -27.01
N LEU A 190 -2.37 -3.75 -27.69
CA LEU A 190 -1.95 -4.61 -28.79
C LEU A 190 -1.08 -5.76 -28.27
N ARG A 191 -0.04 -5.43 -27.52
CA ARG A 191 0.88 -6.41 -26.95
C ARG A 191 1.64 -5.84 -25.75
N THR A 192 2.22 -6.73 -24.96
CA THR A 192 3.20 -6.41 -23.91
C THR A 192 4.48 -7.17 -24.21
N ILE A 193 5.61 -6.47 -24.23
CA ILE A 193 6.93 -7.04 -24.50
C ILE A 193 7.86 -6.79 -23.33
N PRO A 194 8.71 -7.76 -22.96
CA PRO A 194 9.79 -7.51 -21.99
C PRO A 194 10.87 -6.65 -22.65
N ILE A 195 11.39 -5.67 -21.90
CA ILE A 195 12.55 -4.86 -22.31
C ILE A 195 13.80 -5.45 -21.66
N THR A 196 13.71 -5.84 -20.38
CA THR A 196 14.81 -6.50 -19.67
C THR A 196 14.46 -7.95 -19.38
N SER A 197 15.45 -8.83 -19.45
CA SER A 197 15.31 -10.27 -19.17
C SER A 197 16.41 -10.79 -18.23
N ALA A 198 17.43 -9.98 -17.94
CA ALA A 198 18.53 -10.35 -17.05
C ALA A 198 18.10 -10.37 -15.59
N ALA A 199 18.83 -11.13 -14.76
CA ALA A 199 18.64 -11.14 -13.31
C ALA A 199 18.93 -9.74 -12.72
N GLY A 200 18.34 -9.46 -11.58
CA GLY A 200 18.47 -8.19 -10.86
C GLY A 200 17.17 -7.39 -10.82
N ASP A 201 17.25 -6.23 -10.20
CA ASP A 201 16.11 -5.35 -9.95
C ASP A 201 16.15 -4.14 -10.90
N ALA A 202 15.39 -4.20 -12.01
CA ALA A 202 15.31 -3.12 -12.99
C ALA A 202 14.06 -2.27 -12.75
N ILE A 203 14.25 -0.99 -12.43
CA ILE A 203 13.20 -0.08 -11.96
C ILE A 203 13.23 1.28 -12.68
N SER A 204 12.17 2.06 -12.49
CA SER A 204 12.06 3.47 -12.91
C SER A 204 12.34 3.73 -14.39
N PRO A 205 11.72 3.01 -15.33
CA PRO A 205 11.97 3.22 -16.76
C PRO A 205 11.34 4.51 -17.28
N VAL A 206 12.08 5.26 -18.11
CA VAL A 206 11.65 6.50 -18.77
C VAL A 206 12.06 6.52 -20.23
N PHE A 207 11.11 6.87 -21.11
CA PHE A 207 11.40 7.05 -22.55
C PHE A 207 12.24 8.28 -22.80
N SER A 208 13.12 8.19 -23.81
CA SER A 208 13.79 9.35 -24.42
C SER A 208 12.76 10.28 -25.08
N PRO A 209 13.10 11.58 -25.30
CA PRO A 209 12.18 12.52 -25.97
C PRO A 209 11.79 12.15 -27.40
N ASP A 210 12.56 11.32 -28.08
CA ASP A 210 12.29 10.81 -29.43
C ASP A 210 11.64 9.41 -29.45
N ASP A 211 11.30 8.87 -28.25
CA ASP A 211 10.64 7.58 -28.03
C ASP A 211 11.45 6.35 -28.49
N ARG A 212 12.78 6.49 -28.73
CA ARG A 212 13.63 5.40 -29.27
C ARG A 212 14.38 4.64 -28.20
N GLU A 213 14.63 5.26 -27.06
CA GLU A 213 15.43 4.72 -25.98
C GLU A 213 14.66 4.72 -24.67
N ILE A 214 15.06 3.83 -23.76
CA ILE A 214 14.54 3.77 -22.39
C ILE A 214 15.75 3.89 -21.45
N ALA A 215 15.74 4.89 -20.58
CA ALA A 215 16.64 4.96 -19.43
C ALA A 215 15.97 4.32 -18.22
N TYR A 216 16.74 3.60 -17.43
CA TYR A 216 16.24 2.94 -16.22
C TYR A 216 17.35 2.72 -15.21
N VAL A 217 16.97 2.42 -13.98
CA VAL A 217 17.87 2.07 -12.88
C VAL A 217 17.91 0.55 -12.76
N TRP A 218 19.11 -0.04 -12.67
CA TRP A 218 19.28 -1.48 -12.51
C TRP A 218 20.47 -1.79 -11.61
N ASP A 219 20.34 -2.76 -10.70
CA ASP A 219 21.41 -3.20 -9.80
C ASP A 219 22.40 -4.16 -10.49
N GLY A 220 22.17 -4.47 -11.78
CA GLY A 220 23.02 -5.36 -12.56
C GLY A 220 22.77 -6.83 -12.27
N ALA A 221 23.26 -7.70 -13.15
CA ALA A 221 23.16 -9.16 -12.99
C ALA A 221 23.92 -9.67 -11.77
N ASP A 222 24.93 -8.95 -11.31
CA ASP A 222 25.76 -9.25 -10.15
C ASP A 222 25.32 -8.55 -8.86
N ARG A 223 24.24 -7.74 -8.93
CA ARG A 223 23.59 -7.03 -7.82
C ARG A 223 24.56 -6.25 -6.93
N LYS A 224 25.52 -5.55 -7.55
CA LYS A 224 26.54 -4.77 -6.83
C LYS A 224 26.15 -3.33 -6.51
N GLY A 225 25.01 -2.89 -6.92
CA GLY A 225 24.49 -1.54 -6.69
C GLY A 225 23.73 -1.01 -7.89
N TYR A 226 22.89 -0.02 -7.63
CA TYR A 226 22.05 0.57 -8.67
C TYR A 226 22.83 1.55 -9.53
N ASP A 227 22.66 1.42 -10.85
CA ASP A 227 23.22 2.29 -11.87
C ASP A 227 22.20 2.68 -12.93
N ILE A 228 22.50 3.75 -13.67
CA ILE A 228 21.72 4.16 -14.83
C ILE A 228 22.13 3.34 -16.05
N TYR A 229 21.14 2.77 -16.70
CA TYR A 229 21.28 2.07 -17.97
C TYR A 229 20.39 2.72 -19.02
N VAL A 230 20.83 2.66 -20.27
CA VAL A 230 20.05 3.06 -21.44
C VAL A 230 20.00 1.90 -22.41
N GLN A 231 18.83 1.66 -22.98
CA GLN A 231 18.59 0.61 -23.96
C GLN A 231 17.73 1.12 -25.10
N LEU A 232 18.15 0.86 -26.32
CA LEU A 232 17.31 1.09 -27.51
C LEU A 232 16.09 0.16 -27.46
N VAL A 233 14.93 0.68 -27.77
CA VAL A 233 13.70 -0.12 -27.85
C VAL A 233 13.87 -1.18 -28.92
N GLY A 234 13.80 -2.46 -28.51
CA GLY A 234 14.01 -3.62 -29.38
C GLY A 234 15.46 -4.13 -29.45
N ALA A 235 16.41 -3.54 -28.71
CA ALA A 235 17.76 -4.08 -28.56
C ALA A 235 17.83 -5.04 -27.36
N ASP A 236 18.75 -6.00 -27.41
CA ASP A 236 18.93 -7.00 -26.35
C ASP A 236 19.89 -6.56 -25.24
N LEU A 237 20.81 -5.63 -25.54
CA LEU A 237 21.87 -5.25 -24.61
C LEU A 237 21.74 -3.77 -24.21
N PRO A 238 21.70 -3.47 -22.91
CA PRO A 238 21.74 -2.12 -22.41
C PRO A 238 23.15 -1.55 -22.35
N LEU A 239 23.28 -0.24 -22.48
CA LEU A 239 24.48 0.54 -22.17
C LEU A 239 24.44 0.97 -20.72
N ARG A 240 25.43 0.57 -19.92
CA ARG A 240 25.61 1.07 -18.54
C ARG A 240 26.28 2.44 -18.61
N LEU A 241 25.66 3.45 -18.00
CA LEU A 241 26.15 4.83 -18.01
C LEU A 241 26.96 5.17 -16.75
N THR A 242 26.51 4.70 -15.58
CA THR A 242 27.15 5.00 -14.30
C THR A 242 27.79 3.76 -13.70
N TYR A 243 28.75 3.96 -12.78
CA TYR A 243 29.53 2.89 -12.17
C TYR A 243 29.69 3.16 -10.68
N HIS A 244 28.56 3.30 -9.98
CA HIS A 244 28.54 3.56 -8.56
C HIS A 244 28.57 2.26 -7.76
N GLN A 245 29.39 2.25 -6.74
CA GLN A 245 29.45 1.11 -5.82
C GLN A 245 28.60 1.34 -4.57
N ARG A 246 27.98 2.54 -4.43
CA ARG A 246 27.26 2.93 -3.21
C ARG A 246 26.09 3.86 -3.53
N GLY A 247 25.14 3.87 -2.59
CA GLY A 247 24.00 4.77 -2.63
C GLY A 247 22.85 4.29 -3.49
N LEU A 248 21.79 5.07 -3.47
CA LEU A 248 20.62 4.86 -4.30
C LEU A 248 20.53 5.94 -5.37
N ILE A 249 19.95 5.57 -6.49
CA ILE A 249 19.71 6.43 -7.64
C ILE A 249 18.20 6.58 -7.83
N GLY A 250 17.74 7.81 -7.97
CA GLY A 250 16.34 8.14 -8.26
C GLY A 250 15.94 7.89 -9.70
N THR A 251 14.66 8.11 -9.98
CA THR A 251 14.12 7.99 -11.34
C THR A 251 14.89 8.93 -12.28
N PRO A 252 15.48 8.40 -13.37
CA PRO A 252 16.21 9.22 -14.33
C PRO A 252 15.28 10.13 -15.12
N ALA A 253 15.80 11.25 -15.61
CA ALA A 253 15.08 12.19 -16.45
C ALA A 253 15.91 12.61 -17.66
N TRP A 254 15.38 12.42 -18.85
CA TRP A 254 15.99 12.87 -20.08
C TRP A 254 15.91 14.40 -20.22
N SER A 255 17.01 15.02 -20.67
CA SER A 255 16.97 16.40 -21.13
C SER A 255 16.03 16.54 -22.34
N PRO A 256 15.38 17.69 -22.55
CA PRO A 256 14.43 17.85 -23.67
C PRO A 256 15.01 17.62 -25.06
N ASP A 257 16.33 17.76 -25.23
CA ASP A 257 17.07 17.50 -26.45
C ASP A 257 17.60 16.07 -26.56
N GLY A 258 17.38 15.25 -25.52
CA GLY A 258 17.78 13.84 -25.47
C GLY A 258 19.28 13.59 -25.31
N ARG A 259 20.09 14.61 -25.00
CA ARG A 259 21.56 14.48 -24.93
C ARG A 259 22.07 14.08 -23.57
N GLU A 260 21.36 14.41 -22.50
CA GLU A 260 21.75 14.13 -21.14
C GLU A 260 20.63 13.44 -20.36
N ILE A 261 21.03 12.69 -19.35
CA ILE A 261 20.14 12.08 -18.37
C ILE A 261 20.54 12.65 -17.00
N ALA A 262 19.56 13.26 -16.32
CA ALA A 262 19.72 13.71 -14.95
C ALA A 262 19.10 12.69 -13.98
N PHE A 263 19.65 12.64 -12.78
CA PHE A 263 19.20 11.77 -11.70
C PHE A 263 19.66 12.31 -10.34
N GLU A 264 18.91 12.01 -9.30
CA GLU A 264 19.36 12.24 -7.93
C GLU A 264 20.10 11.02 -7.42
N ARG A 265 21.22 11.24 -6.71
CA ARG A 265 21.98 10.22 -6.02
C ARG A 265 22.08 10.56 -4.54
N CYS A 266 21.79 9.56 -3.70
CA CYS A 266 21.90 9.63 -2.26
C CYS A 266 22.86 8.56 -1.77
N ASP A 267 24.08 8.94 -1.43
CA ASP A 267 25.14 8.05 -0.94
C ASP A 267 25.66 8.44 0.47
N GLY A 268 25.09 9.50 1.05
CA GLY A 268 25.45 10.02 2.36
C GLY A 268 26.79 10.78 2.40
N ARG A 269 27.47 10.91 1.26
CA ARG A 269 28.75 11.63 1.14
C ARG A 269 28.69 12.77 0.17
N GLN A 270 28.10 12.52 -0.98
CA GLN A 270 27.94 13.49 -2.06
C GLN A 270 26.53 13.42 -2.61
N ASP A 271 25.57 13.74 -1.75
CA ASP A 271 24.17 13.77 -2.13
C ASP A 271 23.92 14.93 -3.11
N GLY A 272 23.22 14.63 -4.20
CA GLY A 272 23.01 15.65 -5.24
C GLY A 272 22.23 15.19 -6.44
N VAL A 273 21.94 16.16 -7.30
CA VAL A 273 21.45 15.92 -8.65
C VAL A 273 22.63 15.95 -9.61
N PHE A 274 22.73 14.93 -10.43
CA PHE A 274 23.81 14.72 -11.40
C PHE A 274 23.23 14.66 -12.82
N ALA A 275 24.09 14.91 -13.81
CA ALA A 275 23.77 14.69 -15.21
C ALA A 275 24.92 13.92 -15.87
N ILE A 276 24.58 13.02 -16.80
CA ILE A 276 25.50 12.24 -17.59
C ILE A 276 25.06 12.28 -19.05
N PRO A 277 26.00 12.34 -20.03
CA PRO A 277 25.64 12.20 -21.43
C PRO A 277 24.95 10.87 -21.73
N ALA A 278 23.89 10.88 -22.54
CA ALA A 278 23.07 9.70 -22.83
C ALA A 278 23.84 8.55 -23.53
N LEU A 279 24.95 8.89 -24.18
CA LEU A 279 25.83 7.92 -24.85
C LEU A 279 27.04 7.51 -23.98
N GLY A 280 27.04 7.89 -22.71
CA GLY A 280 28.16 7.69 -21.78
C GLY A 280 29.15 8.86 -21.80
N GLY A 281 29.92 8.98 -20.74
CA GLY A 281 30.89 10.05 -20.53
C GLY A 281 31.08 10.37 -19.06
N GLU A 282 31.66 11.54 -18.78
CA GLU A 282 31.84 11.99 -17.40
C GLU A 282 30.54 12.49 -16.80
N GLU A 283 30.28 12.03 -15.58
CA GLU A 283 29.18 12.51 -14.75
C GLU A 283 29.54 13.86 -14.14
N ARG A 284 28.60 14.80 -14.13
CA ARG A 284 28.76 16.10 -13.52
C ARG A 284 27.68 16.37 -12.48
N GLN A 285 28.06 16.84 -11.32
CA GLN A 285 27.11 17.31 -10.32
C GLN A 285 26.50 18.64 -10.75
N LEU A 286 25.16 18.71 -10.79
CA LEU A 286 24.43 19.93 -11.11
C LEU A 286 24.24 20.80 -9.87
N THR A 287 23.88 20.15 -8.76
CA THR A 287 23.67 20.79 -7.46
C THR A 287 23.70 19.73 -6.34
N SER A 288 24.04 20.14 -5.13
CA SER A 288 23.83 19.33 -3.93
C SER A 288 22.36 19.40 -3.52
N VAL A 289 21.81 18.33 -2.97
CA VAL A 289 20.48 18.28 -2.37
C VAL A 289 20.54 17.56 -1.02
N ALA A 290 19.58 17.84 -0.15
CA ALA A 290 19.36 17.01 1.01
C ALA A 290 18.50 15.81 0.58
N CYS A 291 18.99 14.60 0.73
CA CYS A 291 18.18 13.42 0.44
C CYS A 291 17.15 13.17 1.54
N LEU A 292 15.91 12.92 1.13
CA LEU A 292 14.82 12.59 2.04
C LEU A 292 14.96 11.13 2.47
N TYR A 293 15.19 10.88 3.77
CA TYR A 293 15.41 9.52 4.32
C TYR A 293 16.44 8.67 3.56
N THR A 294 17.45 9.31 2.97
CA THR A 294 18.40 8.65 2.05
C THR A 294 17.76 7.98 0.83
N LEU A 295 16.49 8.27 0.55
CA LEU A 295 15.82 7.87 -0.67
C LEU A 295 15.96 8.98 -1.70
N PRO A 296 16.41 8.68 -2.91
CA PRO A 296 16.46 9.66 -3.97
C PRO A 296 15.05 9.95 -4.51
N SER A 297 14.81 11.22 -4.75
CA SER A 297 13.58 11.70 -5.34
C SER A 297 13.64 11.67 -6.88
N PRO A 298 12.51 11.68 -7.59
CA PRO A 298 12.54 11.92 -9.01
C PRO A 298 13.05 13.34 -9.31
N VAL A 299 13.63 13.51 -10.48
CA VAL A 299 13.97 14.82 -11.07
C VAL A 299 13.20 14.97 -12.38
N ALA A 300 12.95 16.21 -12.80
CA ALA A 300 12.32 16.46 -14.09
C ALA A 300 12.88 17.72 -14.76
N TRP A 301 13.22 17.61 -16.02
CA TRP A 301 13.57 18.77 -16.84
C TRP A 301 12.33 19.53 -17.25
N LYS A 302 12.40 20.87 -17.18
CA LYS A 302 11.39 21.69 -17.85
C LYS A 302 11.65 21.75 -19.36
N ALA A 303 10.61 21.98 -20.13
CA ALA A 303 10.68 21.98 -21.58
C ALA A 303 11.73 22.95 -22.18
N THR A 304 12.10 24.00 -21.44
CA THR A 304 13.15 24.95 -21.85
C THR A 304 14.56 24.37 -21.82
N GLY A 305 14.78 23.26 -21.09
CA GLY A 305 16.10 22.67 -20.88
C GLY A 305 17.02 23.43 -19.91
N ASN A 306 16.63 24.63 -19.46
CA ASN A 306 17.45 25.48 -18.59
C ASN A 306 17.05 25.40 -17.11
N GLU A 307 15.97 24.72 -16.79
CA GLU A 307 15.44 24.57 -15.44
C GLU A 307 15.03 23.12 -15.16
N MET A 308 15.13 22.74 -13.90
CA MET A 308 14.74 21.43 -13.41
C MET A 308 13.83 21.55 -12.20
N LEU A 309 12.96 20.56 -12.03
CA LEU A 309 12.20 20.32 -10.82
C LEU A 309 12.89 19.21 -10.02
N MET A 310 12.98 19.39 -8.73
CA MET A 310 13.55 18.43 -7.78
C MET A 310 12.91 18.62 -6.40
N VAL A 311 13.25 17.77 -5.47
CA VAL A 311 12.89 17.90 -4.05
C VAL A 311 14.13 18.34 -3.27
N ASP A 312 13.96 19.33 -2.40
CA ASP A 312 15.03 19.76 -1.49
C ASP A 312 14.42 20.48 -0.28
N ARG A 313 15.24 20.81 0.69
CA ARG A 313 14.80 21.59 1.85
C ARG A 313 14.38 23.01 1.44
N CYS A 314 13.16 23.34 1.80
CA CYS A 314 12.54 24.62 1.54
C CYS A 314 12.22 25.31 2.84
N SER A 315 12.93 26.31 3.24
CA SER A 315 12.73 27.13 4.43
C SER A 315 13.67 26.85 5.59
N ASP A 316 13.72 27.82 6.50
CA ASP A 316 14.49 27.75 7.74
C ASP A 316 14.01 26.60 8.68
N SER A 317 12.80 26.08 8.46
CA SER A 317 12.28 24.91 9.18
C SER A 317 12.89 23.58 8.71
N GLY A 318 13.69 23.60 7.64
CA GLY A 318 14.36 22.41 7.08
C GLY A 318 13.43 21.38 6.43
N ARG A 319 12.16 21.74 6.15
CA ARG A 319 11.19 20.85 5.52
C ARG A 319 11.41 20.70 4.03
N PHE A 320 11.12 19.51 3.52
CA PHE A 320 11.24 19.23 2.10
C PHE A 320 10.06 19.79 1.31
N GLY A 321 10.34 20.33 0.13
CA GLY A 321 9.37 20.85 -0.81
C GLY A 321 9.83 20.70 -2.25
N LEU A 322 8.94 20.96 -3.19
CA LEU A 322 9.31 21.06 -4.59
C LEU A 322 10.12 22.32 -4.85
N VAL A 323 11.22 22.16 -5.57
CA VAL A 323 12.17 23.22 -5.89
C VAL A 323 12.32 23.33 -7.41
N ASN A 324 12.29 24.56 -7.90
CA ASN A 324 12.74 24.91 -9.24
C ASN A 324 14.23 25.28 -9.19
N PHE A 325 15.06 24.58 -9.94
CA PHE A 325 16.49 24.82 -10.04
C PHE A 325 16.87 25.38 -11.40
N SER A 326 17.52 26.52 -11.44
CA SER A 326 18.03 27.13 -12.68
C SER A 326 19.45 26.67 -12.95
N LEU A 327 19.67 25.96 -14.06
CA LEU A 327 20.97 25.46 -14.47
C LEU A 327 21.97 26.58 -14.81
N GLY A 328 21.46 27.69 -15.36
CA GLY A 328 22.30 28.79 -15.76
C GLY A 328 22.80 29.70 -14.62
N THR A 329 22.01 29.80 -13.54
CA THR A 329 22.34 30.68 -12.40
C THR A 329 22.70 29.92 -11.14
N GLY A 330 22.43 28.59 -11.07
CA GLY A 330 22.58 27.79 -9.87
C GLY A 330 21.56 28.10 -8.76
N VAL A 331 20.55 28.93 -9.02
CA VAL A 331 19.58 29.37 -8.01
C VAL A 331 18.51 28.31 -7.83
N LYS A 332 18.22 27.99 -6.57
CA LYS A 332 17.10 27.17 -6.12
C LYS A 332 15.96 28.06 -5.63
N GLN A 333 14.77 27.85 -6.17
CA GLN A 333 13.57 28.55 -5.75
C GLN A 333 12.49 27.54 -5.33
N CYS A 334 12.03 27.60 -4.08
CA CYS A 334 10.97 26.75 -3.59
C CYS A 334 9.66 27.03 -4.31
N LEU A 335 9.10 26.02 -4.93
CA LEU A 335 7.80 26.03 -5.60
C LEU A 335 6.67 25.80 -4.59
N THR A 336 6.95 24.96 -3.58
CA THR A 336 6.02 24.68 -2.49
C THR A 336 6.72 24.88 -1.14
N ASN A 337 5.91 25.17 -0.11
CA ASN A 337 6.37 25.30 1.27
C ASN A 337 5.30 24.65 2.18
N PRO A 338 5.51 23.40 2.65
CA PRO A 338 4.53 22.72 3.50
C PRO A 338 4.35 23.44 4.83
N GLY A 339 3.10 23.55 5.30
CA GLY A 339 2.77 24.17 6.59
C GLY A 339 3.28 23.36 7.77
N ALA A 340 3.16 23.92 8.97
CA ALA A 340 3.66 23.31 10.21
C ALA A 340 2.97 21.98 10.56
N ASP A 341 1.75 21.77 10.09
CA ASP A 341 0.94 20.56 10.23
C ASP A 341 1.26 19.45 9.21
N LYS A 342 2.15 19.76 8.25
CA LYS A 342 2.57 18.84 7.19
C LYS A 342 4.01 18.42 7.43
N ILE A 343 4.32 17.15 7.15
CA ILE A 343 5.69 16.69 7.27
C ILE A 343 6.49 17.16 6.05
N GLU A 344 5.99 16.89 4.84
CA GLU A 344 6.75 17.17 3.61
C GLU A 344 5.88 17.24 2.36
N ASP A 345 6.35 17.97 1.37
CA ASP A 345 5.84 17.92 0.01
C ASP A 345 6.70 16.99 -0.81
N SER A 346 6.10 15.90 -1.26
CA SER A 346 6.67 14.97 -2.19
C SER A 346 7.91 14.19 -1.77
N GLY A 347 7.89 13.62 -0.62
CA GLY A 347 8.97 12.71 -0.27
C GLY A 347 9.36 11.67 -1.33
N ALA A 348 8.48 11.22 -2.16
CA ALA A 348 8.81 10.14 -3.09
C ALA A 348 8.25 10.28 -4.51
N ALA A 349 7.30 11.15 -4.78
CA ALA A 349 6.72 11.20 -6.13
C ALA A 349 6.12 12.55 -6.49
N PHE A 350 6.59 13.11 -7.60
CA PHE A 350 5.91 14.15 -8.34
C PHE A 350 5.92 13.83 -9.85
N ALA A 351 5.01 14.41 -10.58
CA ALA A 351 4.93 14.27 -12.03
C ALA A 351 4.57 15.58 -12.70
N LEU A 352 5.29 15.91 -13.75
CA LEU A 352 5.00 17.05 -14.62
C LEU A 352 3.89 16.66 -15.60
N SER A 353 2.90 17.55 -15.80
CA SER A 353 1.82 17.32 -16.77
C SER A 353 2.38 17.22 -18.20
N PRO A 354 1.69 16.51 -19.12
CA PRO A 354 2.17 16.34 -20.49
C PRO A 354 2.39 17.65 -21.27
N ASP A 355 1.68 18.69 -20.89
CA ASP A 355 1.85 20.05 -21.45
C ASP A 355 2.93 20.86 -20.75
N GLY A 356 3.54 20.34 -19.69
CA GLY A 356 4.58 21.00 -18.91
C GLY A 356 4.11 22.15 -18.03
N SER A 357 2.81 22.37 -17.85
CA SER A 357 2.26 23.54 -17.15
C SER A 357 2.04 23.33 -15.65
N THR A 358 1.83 22.10 -15.22
CA THR A 358 1.38 21.75 -13.87
C THR A 358 2.20 20.61 -13.30
N VAL A 359 2.52 20.68 -12.02
CA VAL A 359 3.16 19.61 -11.26
C VAL A 359 2.13 19.00 -10.32
N ALA A 360 1.91 17.68 -10.40
CA ALA A 360 1.18 16.92 -9.41
C ALA A 360 2.17 16.28 -8.44
N PHE A 361 1.87 16.24 -7.16
CA PHE A 361 2.76 15.72 -6.14
C PHE A 361 1.99 15.16 -4.94
N LEU A 362 2.66 14.34 -4.17
CA LEU A 362 2.15 13.81 -2.92
C LEU A 362 2.62 14.68 -1.75
N ARG A 363 1.72 15.03 -0.84
CA ARG A 363 2.02 15.73 0.40
C ARG A 363 1.76 14.79 1.57
N THR A 364 2.78 14.50 2.35
CA THR A 364 2.71 13.63 3.52
C THR A 364 2.28 14.44 4.75
N THR A 365 1.32 13.92 5.50
CA THR A 365 0.89 14.50 6.78
C THR A 365 1.59 13.83 7.95
N VAL A 366 1.47 14.42 9.15
CA VAL A 366 2.01 13.84 10.40
C VAL A 366 1.53 12.42 10.72
N SER A 367 0.40 12.01 10.16
CA SER A 367 -0.16 10.65 10.31
C SER A 367 0.35 9.67 9.24
N LEU A 368 1.48 9.95 8.59
CA LEU A 368 2.06 9.14 7.51
C LEU A 368 1.08 8.87 6.35
N CYS A 369 0.08 9.71 6.19
CA CYS A 369 -0.88 9.67 5.10
C CYS A 369 -0.53 10.69 4.04
N CYS A 370 -0.63 10.31 2.76
CA CYS A 370 -0.40 11.22 1.65
C CYS A 370 -1.71 11.66 1.01
N ASP A 371 -1.74 12.92 0.60
CA ASP A 371 -2.77 13.48 -0.26
C ASP A 371 -2.15 13.97 -1.57
N ILE A 372 -2.94 13.94 -2.63
CA ILE A 372 -2.53 14.42 -3.95
C ILE A 372 -2.81 15.92 -4.05
N TYR A 373 -1.78 16.67 -4.43
CA TYR A 373 -1.85 18.10 -4.69
C TYR A 373 -1.33 18.42 -6.09
N LYS A 374 -1.68 19.61 -6.59
CA LYS A 374 -1.11 20.16 -7.81
C LYS A 374 -0.75 21.64 -7.62
N VAL A 375 0.27 22.07 -8.37
CA VAL A 375 0.74 23.45 -8.39
C VAL A 375 1.17 23.83 -9.82
N PRO A 376 0.93 25.07 -10.29
CA PRO A 376 1.50 25.52 -11.56
C PRO A 376 3.04 25.43 -11.54
N VAL A 377 3.66 25.07 -12.65
CA VAL A 377 5.13 24.96 -12.79
C VAL A 377 5.85 26.31 -12.55
N THR A 378 5.14 27.42 -12.68
CA THR A 378 5.61 28.78 -12.39
C THR A 378 5.45 29.19 -10.93
N GLY A 379 4.89 28.32 -10.08
CA GLY A 379 4.50 28.65 -8.71
C GLY A 379 3.08 29.20 -8.60
N GLY A 380 2.63 29.39 -7.38
CA GLY A 380 1.30 29.92 -7.10
C GLY A 380 0.50 29.06 -6.11
N THR A 381 -0.81 29.03 -6.29
CA THR A 381 -1.70 28.32 -5.34
C THR A 381 -1.58 26.82 -5.45
N VAL A 382 -1.21 26.17 -4.35
CA VAL A 382 -1.23 24.71 -4.20
C VAL A 382 -2.67 24.26 -3.99
N THR A 383 -3.15 23.40 -4.87
CA THR A 383 -4.55 22.90 -4.86
C THR A 383 -4.57 21.42 -4.54
N ARG A 384 -5.40 20.99 -3.57
CA ARG A 384 -5.62 19.60 -3.26
C ARG A 384 -6.51 18.96 -4.32
N VAL A 385 -6.10 17.80 -4.85
CA VAL A 385 -6.83 17.01 -5.85
C VAL A 385 -7.62 15.88 -5.19
N SER A 386 -7.02 15.18 -4.22
CA SER A 386 -7.71 14.11 -3.49
C SER A 386 -8.72 14.67 -2.50
N SER A 387 -9.93 14.10 -2.45
CA SER A 387 -10.94 14.42 -1.42
C SER A 387 -10.76 13.48 -0.21
N GLY A 388 -10.92 14.03 1.00
CA GLY A 388 -10.59 13.39 2.28
C GLY A 388 -11.12 11.97 2.53
N GLY A 389 -10.49 10.99 2.00
CA GLY A 389 -10.78 9.55 2.02
C GLY A 389 -10.00 8.81 0.94
N ASP A 390 -9.58 9.51 -0.11
CA ASP A 390 -8.74 8.96 -1.18
C ASP A 390 -7.27 9.14 -0.81
N ARG A 391 -6.90 8.56 0.32
CA ARG A 391 -5.51 8.58 0.78
C ARG A 391 -4.78 7.46 0.07
N GLY A 392 -3.91 7.82 -0.84
CA GLY A 392 -3.02 6.87 -1.48
C GLY A 392 -1.65 7.04 -0.89
N CYS A 393 -1.25 6.28 0.05
CA CYS A 393 0.12 5.95 0.33
C CYS A 393 0.35 5.52 1.77
N ASN A 394 1.05 4.44 1.87
CA ASN A 394 1.67 3.99 3.10
C ASN A 394 3.18 4.19 2.97
N LEU A 395 3.78 5.05 3.80
CA LEU A 395 5.23 5.24 3.83
C LEU A 395 5.99 3.97 4.25
N GLN A 396 5.28 2.93 4.65
CA GLN A 396 5.87 1.66 5.05
C GLN A 396 6.13 0.70 3.90
N SER A 397 5.75 0.98 2.67
CA SER A 397 6.21 0.14 1.58
C SER A 397 7.64 0.52 1.21
N ASP A 398 8.54 -0.45 1.18
CA ASP A 398 9.96 -0.31 0.82
C ASP A 398 10.21 0.29 -0.56
N LEU A 399 9.20 0.38 -1.38
CA LEU A 399 9.23 0.99 -2.69
C LEU A 399 8.56 2.36 -2.70
N GLY A 400 8.20 2.85 -1.51
CA GLY A 400 7.58 4.14 -1.30
C GLY A 400 6.19 4.23 -1.93
N CYS A 401 5.47 5.26 -1.61
CA CYS A 401 4.34 5.75 -2.37
C CYS A 401 4.84 6.18 -3.75
N ASN A 402 5.34 5.23 -4.49
CA ASN A 402 6.28 5.45 -5.54
C ASN A 402 5.55 5.70 -6.82
N GLY A 403 4.55 6.52 -6.76
CA GLY A 403 4.16 6.83 -8.05
C GLY A 403 2.90 7.61 -8.17
N ILE A 404 3.07 8.72 -8.77
CA ILE A 404 2.03 9.48 -9.41
C ILE A 404 2.44 9.69 -10.86
N MET A 405 1.52 9.50 -11.79
CA MET A 405 1.75 9.81 -13.19
C MET A 405 0.51 10.47 -13.79
N TRP A 406 0.72 11.32 -14.78
CA TRP A 406 -0.36 11.85 -15.58
C TRP A 406 -0.76 10.86 -16.67
N THR A 407 -2.04 10.83 -17.01
CA THR A 407 -2.47 10.21 -18.28
C THR A 407 -2.00 11.06 -19.47
N PRO A 408 -1.74 10.45 -20.64
CA PRO A 408 -1.22 11.19 -21.79
C PRO A 408 -2.09 12.34 -22.29
N ASP A 409 -3.38 12.35 -21.94
CA ASP A 409 -4.31 13.40 -22.28
C ASP A 409 -4.33 14.54 -21.24
N GLY A 410 -3.54 14.44 -20.17
CA GLY A 410 -3.46 15.43 -19.09
C GLY A 410 -4.72 15.58 -18.24
N ARG A 411 -5.72 14.69 -18.38
CA ARG A 411 -7.01 14.81 -17.69
C ARG A 411 -7.11 14.09 -16.36
N SER A 412 -6.23 13.13 -16.15
CA SER A 412 -6.27 12.28 -14.94
C SER A 412 -4.87 12.04 -14.39
N LEU A 413 -4.85 11.72 -13.11
CA LEU A 413 -3.68 11.23 -12.39
C LEU A 413 -3.90 9.76 -12.05
N VAL A 414 -2.86 8.96 -12.22
CA VAL A 414 -2.80 7.57 -11.76
C VAL A 414 -1.76 7.49 -10.65
N PHE A 415 -2.12 6.82 -9.56
CA PHE A 415 -1.28 6.75 -8.37
C PHE A 415 -1.41 5.39 -7.68
N VAL A 416 -0.43 5.05 -6.84
CA VAL A 416 -0.44 3.83 -6.04
C VAL A 416 -1.30 4.05 -4.79
N ASP A 417 -2.21 3.11 -4.51
CA ASP A 417 -3.01 3.05 -3.30
C ASP A 417 -2.67 1.76 -2.55
N ASP A 418 -1.92 1.88 -1.47
CA ASP A 418 -1.46 0.74 -0.66
C ASP A 418 -2.39 0.39 0.51
N ARG A 419 -3.57 1.02 0.61
CA ARG A 419 -4.53 0.79 1.70
C ARG A 419 -5.05 -0.65 1.81
N SER A 420 -4.81 -1.48 0.84
CA SER A 420 -5.30 -2.86 0.78
C SER A 420 -4.19 -3.90 0.70
N ASN A 421 -2.98 -3.61 1.19
CA ASN A 421 -1.82 -4.54 1.20
C ASN A 421 -1.47 -5.19 -0.15
N LEU A 422 -2.22 -4.88 -1.16
CA LEU A 422 -1.96 -5.17 -2.56
C LEU A 422 -1.88 -3.81 -3.22
N SER A 423 -0.67 -3.30 -3.44
CA SER A 423 -0.44 -2.06 -4.18
C SER A 423 -1.38 -2.00 -5.37
N THR A 424 -2.45 -1.23 -5.26
CA THR A 424 -3.45 -1.09 -6.30
C THR A 424 -3.29 0.28 -6.94
N LEU A 425 -3.37 0.34 -8.26
CA LEU A 425 -3.41 1.61 -8.93
C LEU A 425 -4.82 2.19 -8.92
N ARG A 426 -4.90 3.48 -8.66
CA ARG A 426 -6.14 4.25 -8.75
C ARG A 426 -5.98 5.41 -9.72
N ARG A 427 -7.07 5.81 -10.31
CA ARG A 427 -7.18 6.97 -11.19
C ARG A 427 -8.13 8.00 -10.58
N ILE A 428 -7.70 9.24 -10.57
CA ILE A 428 -8.49 10.41 -10.17
C ILE A 428 -8.47 11.45 -11.30
N SER A 429 -9.56 12.20 -11.46
CA SER A 429 -9.54 13.37 -12.37
C SER A 429 -8.53 14.40 -11.87
N ALA A 430 -7.81 15.04 -12.77
CA ALA A 430 -6.91 16.16 -12.43
C ALA A 430 -7.63 17.35 -11.77
N ASP A 431 -8.96 17.44 -11.96
CA ASP A 431 -9.80 18.45 -11.31
C ASP A 431 -10.38 18.01 -9.96
N GLY A 432 -10.02 16.81 -9.52
CA GLY A 432 -10.48 16.22 -8.27
C GLY A 432 -11.72 15.34 -8.43
N GLY A 433 -12.21 14.83 -7.31
CA GLY A 433 -13.37 13.93 -7.26
C GLY A 433 -13.02 12.55 -6.70
N PRO A 434 -13.90 11.56 -6.84
CA PRO A 434 -13.65 10.21 -6.35
C PRO A 434 -12.61 9.49 -7.20
N ALA A 435 -11.70 8.78 -6.54
CA ALA A 435 -10.72 7.95 -7.21
C ALA A 435 -11.29 6.55 -7.50
N ASN A 436 -11.12 6.08 -8.73
CA ASN A 436 -11.54 4.77 -9.19
C ASN A 436 -10.33 3.82 -9.33
N ARG A 437 -10.58 2.51 -9.22
CA ARG A 437 -9.52 1.52 -9.48
C ARG A 437 -9.04 1.65 -10.92
N GLU A 438 -7.72 1.76 -11.08
CA GLU A 438 -7.10 1.71 -12.40
C GLU A 438 -6.97 0.25 -12.87
N THR A 439 -7.34 -0.01 -14.11
CA THR A 439 -7.33 -1.36 -14.68
C THR A 439 -6.57 -1.44 -16.00
N THR A 440 -6.18 -0.30 -16.54
CA THR A 440 -5.47 -0.22 -17.83
C THR A 440 -3.97 -0.43 -17.67
N TYR A 441 -3.40 0.19 -16.62
CA TYR A 441 -1.96 0.16 -16.37
C TYR A 441 -1.64 -0.77 -15.19
N PRO A 442 -0.60 -1.59 -15.29
CA PRO A 442 -0.24 -2.54 -14.23
C PRO A 442 0.63 -1.93 -13.12
N ALA A 443 1.30 -0.80 -13.41
CA ALA A 443 2.19 -0.10 -12.47
C ALA A 443 2.36 1.37 -12.88
N ILE A 444 3.05 2.16 -12.08
CA ILE A 444 3.51 3.49 -12.47
C ILE A 444 4.64 3.35 -13.49
N GLY A 445 4.67 4.24 -14.47
CA GLY A 445 5.63 4.19 -15.54
C GLY A 445 5.67 5.45 -16.38
N SER A 446 6.24 5.34 -17.56
CA SER A 446 6.43 6.43 -18.51
C SER A 446 5.73 6.14 -19.83
N PHE A 447 5.19 7.19 -20.44
CA PHE A 447 4.58 7.14 -21.76
C PHE A 447 5.52 7.69 -22.82
N THR A 448 5.44 7.13 -24.04
CA THR A 448 5.91 7.84 -25.23
C THR A 448 5.15 9.14 -25.42
N ARG A 449 5.77 10.12 -26.06
CA ARG A 449 5.17 11.46 -26.27
C ARG A 449 3.79 11.40 -26.95
N ASN A 450 3.59 10.49 -27.90
CA ASN A 450 2.30 10.27 -28.56
C ASN A 450 1.35 9.36 -27.75
N GLY A 451 1.83 8.80 -26.62
CA GLY A 451 1.09 7.89 -25.75
C GLY A 451 0.73 6.55 -26.39
N THR A 452 1.43 6.11 -27.46
CA THR A 452 1.19 4.80 -28.08
C THR A 452 1.92 3.67 -27.38
N SER A 453 2.91 3.98 -26.55
CA SER A 453 3.62 2.99 -25.74
C SER A 453 3.74 3.46 -24.30
N PHE A 454 3.81 2.49 -23.40
CA PHE A 454 3.92 2.70 -21.95
C PHE A 454 4.92 1.71 -21.37
N THR A 455 5.96 2.19 -20.70
CA THR A 455 6.96 1.35 -20.04
C THR A 455 6.79 1.40 -18.52
N TYR A 456 7.01 0.28 -17.85
CA TYR A 456 6.85 0.12 -16.42
C TYR A 456 7.74 -0.98 -15.86
N SER A 457 8.02 -0.91 -14.58
CA SER A 457 8.66 -2.01 -13.84
C SER A 457 7.61 -2.98 -13.35
N GLN A 458 7.76 -4.24 -13.68
CA GLN A 458 6.96 -5.32 -13.09
C GLN A 458 7.80 -6.09 -12.09
N LEU A 459 7.40 -5.99 -10.83
CA LEU A 459 8.00 -6.80 -9.77
C LEU A 459 7.60 -8.27 -9.99
N ASN A 460 8.58 -9.12 -10.24
CA ASN A 460 8.39 -10.58 -10.19
C ASN A 460 8.39 -11.00 -8.73
N ARG A 461 7.22 -11.00 -8.11
CA ARG A 461 7.06 -11.54 -6.76
C ARG A 461 7.01 -13.06 -6.85
N THR A 462 8.15 -13.70 -7.01
CA THR A 462 8.25 -15.16 -6.86
C THR A 462 8.53 -15.56 -5.43
N ASP A 463 9.10 -14.63 -4.62
CA ASP A 463 9.31 -14.87 -3.20
C ASP A 463 9.24 -13.51 -2.46
N PRO A 464 8.15 -13.22 -1.73
CA PRO A 464 8.09 -12.06 -0.84
C PRO A 464 9.13 -12.20 0.27
N SER A 465 9.31 -11.16 1.08
CA SER A 465 10.26 -11.20 2.19
C SER A 465 10.08 -12.47 3.03
N ALA A 466 11.19 -13.10 3.35
CA ALA A 466 11.24 -14.26 4.24
C ALA A 466 12.07 -13.92 5.47
N ILE A 467 11.74 -14.54 6.60
CA ILE A 467 12.51 -14.42 7.83
C ILE A 467 13.58 -15.50 7.84
N TRP A 468 14.81 -15.07 7.97
CA TRP A 468 15.99 -15.88 8.09
C TRP A 468 16.52 -15.88 9.52
N ARG A 469 17.12 -16.99 9.93
CA ARG A 469 17.87 -17.12 11.17
C ARG A 469 19.34 -17.44 10.84
N ALA A 470 20.25 -16.66 11.38
CA ALA A 470 21.69 -16.91 11.35
C ALA A 470 22.17 -17.30 12.74
N GLU A 471 22.90 -18.40 12.83
CA GLU A 471 23.49 -18.90 14.06
C GLU A 471 24.96 -18.59 14.11
N LEU A 472 25.45 -18.09 15.25
CA LEU A 472 26.86 -17.76 15.48
C LEU A 472 27.48 -18.72 16.48
N ALA A 473 28.76 -19.03 16.28
CA ALA A 473 29.53 -19.87 17.19
C ALA A 473 29.69 -19.22 18.59
N ALA A 474 29.72 -17.90 18.64
CA ALA A 474 29.78 -17.07 19.84
C ALA A 474 29.24 -15.68 19.52
N PRO A 475 28.86 -14.84 20.52
CA PRO A 475 28.46 -13.45 20.30
C PRO A 475 29.51 -12.68 19.50
N GLY A 476 29.11 -12.09 18.35
CA GLY A 476 30.02 -11.41 17.43
C GLY A 476 31.03 -12.33 16.73
N GLY A 477 30.89 -13.63 16.87
CA GLY A 477 31.76 -14.64 16.27
C GLY A 477 31.35 -15.05 14.86
N PRO A 478 32.04 -16.03 14.27
CA PRO A 478 31.75 -16.48 12.92
C PRO A 478 30.40 -17.18 12.82
N LEU A 479 29.80 -17.06 11.62
CA LEU A 479 28.57 -17.75 11.24
C LEU A 479 28.76 -19.27 11.33
N SER A 480 27.84 -19.96 12.03
CA SER A 480 27.83 -21.41 12.15
C SER A 480 26.69 -22.07 11.33
N GLY A 481 25.65 -21.29 11.01
CA GLY A 481 24.53 -21.75 10.20
C GLY A 481 23.61 -20.61 9.76
N LYS A 482 22.89 -20.82 8.65
CA LYS A 482 21.86 -19.89 8.16
C LYS A 482 20.69 -20.72 7.61
N SER A 483 19.49 -20.40 8.02
CA SER A 483 18.27 -21.08 7.56
C SER A 483 17.12 -20.11 7.36
N LYS A 484 16.26 -20.41 6.40
CA LYS A 484 14.98 -19.72 6.22
C LYS A 484 13.98 -20.34 7.19
N VAL A 485 13.40 -19.54 8.09
CA VAL A 485 12.53 -20.02 9.17
C VAL A 485 11.05 -19.81 8.83
N ILE A 486 10.71 -18.62 8.29
CA ILE A 486 9.34 -18.28 7.92
C ILE A 486 9.34 -17.73 6.51
N SER A 487 8.47 -18.28 5.67
CA SER A 487 8.23 -17.78 4.31
C SER A 487 6.81 -18.09 3.86
N SER A 488 6.25 -17.19 3.05
CA SER A 488 4.96 -17.37 2.39
C SER A 488 4.98 -16.59 1.07
N GLN A 489 3.86 -16.56 0.37
CA GLN A 489 3.70 -15.70 -0.80
C GLN A 489 3.41 -14.23 -0.44
N TYR A 490 3.51 -13.84 0.82
CA TYR A 490 3.27 -12.49 1.34
C TYR A 490 4.48 -12.01 2.13
N PRO A 491 4.64 -10.68 2.32
CA PRO A 491 5.67 -10.15 3.18
C PRO A 491 5.59 -10.67 4.62
N GLU A 492 6.73 -11.14 5.11
CA GLU A 492 6.96 -11.60 6.46
C GLU A 492 8.10 -10.76 7.06
N LEU A 493 7.82 -9.96 8.09
CA LEU A 493 8.71 -8.90 8.56
C LEU A 493 8.72 -8.82 10.10
N ASP A 494 9.62 -8.02 10.65
CA ASP A 494 9.68 -7.64 12.07
C ASP A 494 9.72 -8.84 13.03
N ALA A 495 10.45 -9.88 12.66
CA ALA A 495 10.54 -11.07 13.49
C ALA A 495 11.31 -10.82 14.78
N GLN A 496 10.79 -11.32 15.89
CA GLN A 496 11.48 -11.33 17.17
C GLN A 496 11.36 -12.70 17.87
N PRO A 497 12.48 -13.32 18.27
CA PRO A 497 12.45 -14.50 19.11
C PRO A 497 11.97 -14.16 20.53
N SER A 498 11.24 -15.08 21.16
CA SER A 498 10.88 -14.94 22.58
C SER A 498 12.11 -15.07 23.49
N PRO A 499 12.14 -14.42 24.65
CA PRO A 499 13.25 -14.55 25.62
C PRO A 499 13.55 -15.99 26.04
N ASP A 500 12.53 -16.84 26.15
CA ASP A 500 12.67 -18.28 26.44
C ASP A 500 13.11 -19.12 25.23
N ARG A 501 13.21 -18.49 24.03
CA ARG A 501 13.57 -19.12 22.74
C ARG A 501 12.62 -20.22 22.26
N ALA A 502 11.42 -20.28 22.79
CA ALA A 502 10.44 -21.26 22.36
C ALA A 502 9.65 -20.81 21.15
N HIS A 503 9.53 -19.49 20.92
CA HIS A 503 8.65 -18.91 19.92
C HIS A 503 9.32 -17.81 19.11
N ILE A 504 8.71 -17.51 17.95
CA ILE A 504 8.98 -16.32 17.13
C ILE A 504 7.67 -15.60 16.94
N VAL A 505 7.67 -14.28 17.18
CA VAL A 505 6.58 -13.38 16.79
C VAL A 505 7.01 -12.56 15.58
N TRP A 506 6.09 -12.26 14.66
CA TRP A 506 6.38 -11.44 13.49
C TRP A 506 5.13 -10.78 12.92
N MET A 507 5.32 -9.83 12.02
CA MET A 507 4.27 -9.22 11.22
C MET A 507 4.12 -9.95 9.89
N SER A 508 2.89 -10.19 9.46
CA SER A 508 2.56 -10.82 8.18
C SER A 508 1.38 -10.14 7.50
N MET A 509 1.45 -10.04 6.18
CA MET A 509 0.36 -9.50 5.33
C MET A 509 -0.54 -10.59 4.71
N ARG A 510 -0.42 -11.85 5.13
CA ARG A 510 -1.08 -13.00 4.50
C ARG A 510 -2.60 -13.03 4.59
N THR A 511 -3.17 -12.24 5.48
CA THR A 511 -4.63 -12.15 5.70
C THR A 511 -5.28 -10.95 5.03
N GLY A 512 -4.49 -10.10 4.35
CA GLY A 512 -4.98 -8.91 3.66
C GLY A 512 -4.79 -7.62 4.44
N SER A 513 -4.34 -7.70 5.71
CA SER A 513 -3.89 -6.61 6.57
C SER A 513 -2.59 -7.02 7.26
N GLU A 514 -1.84 -6.04 7.76
CA GLU A 514 -0.68 -6.29 8.60
C GLU A 514 -1.16 -6.75 9.98
N GLU A 515 -0.89 -7.99 10.29
CA GLU A 515 -1.32 -8.63 11.53
C GLU A 515 -0.15 -9.36 12.21
N ILE A 516 -0.25 -9.54 13.51
CA ILE A 516 0.79 -10.19 14.31
C ILE A 516 0.54 -11.71 14.34
N PHE A 517 1.59 -12.46 14.07
CA PHE A 517 1.63 -13.92 14.09
C PHE A 517 2.65 -14.44 15.08
N VAL A 518 2.46 -15.65 15.54
CA VAL A 518 3.40 -16.39 16.40
C VAL A 518 3.58 -17.81 15.88
N SER A 519 4.77 -18.37 16.06
CA SER A 519 5.09 -19.78 15.79
C SER A 519 6.02 -20.34 16.87
N ASN A 520 6.30 -21.64 16.80
CA ASN A 520 7.44 -22.18 17.52
C ASN A 520 8.77 -21.68 16.91
N ASN A 521 9.89 -21.93 17.56
CA ASN A 521 11.21 -21.41 17.15
C ASN A 521 11.70 -21.95 15.77
N GLU A 522 11.08 -22.99 15.25
CA GLU A 522 11.38 -23.55 13.92
C GLU A 522 10.42 -23.03 12.82
N GLY A 523 9.56 -22.06 13.16
CA GLY A 523 8.59 -21.47 12.23
C GLY A 523 7.37 -22.36 11.95
N HIS A 524 7.17 -23.44 12.70
CA HIS A 524 5.98 -24.29 12.62
C HIS A 524 4.88 -23.83 13.60
N ASP A 525 3.69 -24.39 13.49
CA ASP A 525 2.54 -24.12 14.37
C ASP A 525 2.14 -22.64 14.36
N GLN A 526 2.14 -22.04 13.17
CA GLN A 526 1.88 -20.62 12.98
C GLN A 526 0.44 -20.24 13.33
N THR A 527 0.27 -19.27 14.20
CA THR A 527 -1.02 -18.77 14.69
C THR A 527 -1.10 -17.25 14.53
N GLN A 528 -2.22 -16.75 14.03
CA GLN A 528 -2.52 -15.34 14.01
C GLN A 528 -3.00 -14.88 15.39
N LEU A 529 -2.37 -13.86 15.97
CA LEU A 529 -2.71 -13.32 17.27
C LEU A 529 -3.69 -12.16 17.21
N THR A 530 -3.66 -11.38 16.11
CA THR A 530 -4.48 -10.17 15.96
C THR A 530 -5.39 -10.25 14.75
N HIS A 531 -6.56 -9.58 14.84
CA HIS A 531 -7.58 -9.51 13.78
C HIS A 531 -8.15 -8.07 13.76
N LEU A 532 -7.25 -7.09 13.60
CA LEU A 532 -7.61 -5.69 13.76
C LEU A 532 -8.04 -5.03 12.44
N ASP A 533 -7.81 -5.67 11.29
CA ASP A 533 -8.06 -5.13 9.94
C ASP A 533 -7.45 -3.72 9.75
N ARG A 534 -6.26 -3.51 10.29
CA ARG A 534 -5.49 -2.28 10.24
C ARG A 534 -4.00 -2.59 10.29
N TYR A 535 -3.16 -1.57 10.14
CA TYR A 535 -1.72 -1.74 10.22
C TYR A 535 -1.31 -2.12 11.64
N SER A 536 -0.60 -3.24 11.79
CA SER A 536 -0.06 -3.72 13.06
C SER A 536 1.35 -4.25 12.83
N GLY A 537 2.34 -3.66 13.50
CA GLY A 537 3.76 -3.98 13.29
C GLY A 537 4.59 -3.93 14.56
N THR A 538 5.89 -4.06 14.37
CA THR A 538 6.92 -3.95 15.42
C THR A 538 6.63 -4.76 16.70
N PRO A 539 6.27 -6.05 16.60
CA PRO A 539 5.95 -6.86 17.78
C PRO A 539 7.19 -7.09 18.65
N ARG A 540 7.02 -6.99 19.99
CA ARG A 540 8.08 -7.16 20.99
C ARG A 540 7.60 -7.99 22.16
N TRP A 541 8.33 -9.07 22.45
CA TRP A 541 8.05 -9.92 23.62
C TRP A 541 8.30 -9.22 24.94
N SER A 542 7.43 -9.44 25.92
CA SER A 542 7.74 -9.14 27.31
C SER A 542 8.85 -10.07 27.83
N PRO A 543 9.64 -9.65 28.85
CA PRO A 543 10.75 -10.43 29.38
C PRO A 543 10.37 -11.81 29.89
N ASP A 544 9.11 -11.99 30.31
CA ASP A 544 8.56 -13.26 30.80
C ASP A 544 7.99 -14.17 29.68
N SER A 545 8.14 -13.79 28.40
CA SER A 545 7.63 -14.49 27.22
C SER A 545 6.11 -14.70 27.18
N LYS A 546 5.33 -13.90 27.94
CA LYS A 546 3.87 -14.10 28.06
C LYS A 546 3.04 -13.09 27.28
N ARG A 547 3.58 -11.94 26.99
CA ARG A 547 2.88 -10.84 26.32
C ARG A 547 3.68 -10.30 25.17
N ILE A 548 2.99 -9.71 24.21
CA ILE A 548 3.58 -9.05 23.04
C ILE A 548 3.04 -7.62 23.02
N ALA A 549 3.93 -6.63 22.99
CA ALA A 549 3.59 -5.25 22.67
C ALA A 549 3.81 -5.00 21.20
N PHE A 550 2.95 -4.20 20.58
CA PHE A 550 3.07 -3.86 19.16
C PHE A 550 2.38 -2.52 18.89
N ASP A 551 2.74 -1.85 17.82
CA ASP A 551 2.02 -0.67 17.38
C ASP A 551 0.93 -1.03 16.36
N SER A 552 -0.12 -0.23 16.36
CA SER A 552 -1.22 -0.40 15.38
C SER A 552 -1.96 0.89 15.13
N TYR A 553 -2.34 1.14 13.88
CA TYR A 553 -3.08 2.34 13.52
C TYR A 553 -4.11 2.09 12.42
N LYS A 554 -5.22 2.83 12.49
CA LYS A 554 -6.22 2.89 11.44
C LYS A 554 -5.81 3.91 10.40
N PRO A 555 -6.13 3.69 9.12
CA PRO A 555 -5.93 4.72 8.11
C PRO A 555 -6.54 6.06 8.55
N GLY A 556 -5.71 7.09 8.66
CA GLY A 556 -6.12 8.43 9.10
C GLY A 556 -6.26 8.65 10.59
N GLY A 557 -5.97 7.67 11.42
CA GLY A 557 -5.78 7.79 12.87
C GLY A 557 -4.31 7.91 13.23
N HIS A 558 -4.02 8.03 14.53
CA HIS A 558 -2.69 7.93 15.08
C HIS A 558 -2.32 6.47 15.37
N ALA A 559 -1.00 6.21 15.38
CA ALA A 559 -0.47 4.95 15.88
C ALA A 559 -0.63 4.87 17.40
N GLU A 560 -1.06 3.71 17.87
CA GLU A 560 -1.31 3.40 19.28
C GLU A 560 -0.50 2.15 19.67
N ILE A 561 -0.09 2.02 20.92
CA ILE A 561 0.56 0.80 21.41
C ILE A 561 -0.47 -0.15 22.02
N PHE A 562 -0.42 -1.38 21.58
CA PHE A 562 -1.25 -2.50 22.04
C PHE A 562 -0.42 -3.53 22.79
N ILE A 563 -1.10 -4.30 23.63
CA ILE A 563 -0.57 -5.53 24.22
C ILE A 563 -1.56 -6.65 23.94
N VAL A 564 -1.03 -7.82 23.66
CA VAL A 564 -1.76 -9.09 23.52
C VAL A 564 -0.99 -10.18 24.27
N ASP A 565 -1.70 -11.14 24.86
CA ASP A 565 -1.06 -12.33 25.43
C ASP A 565 -0.52 -13.25 24.32
N ALA A 566 0.48 -14.04 24.61
CA ALA A 566 1.11 -14.96 23.64
C ALA A 566 0.14 -15.98 23.01
N ASP A 567 -1.02 -16.19 23.65
CA ASP A 567 -2.11 -17.06 23.16
C ASP A 567 -3.20 -16.29 22.38
N GLY A 568 -3.01 -15.02 22.11
CA GLY A 568 -3.95 -14.14 21.40
C GLY A 568 -5.07 -13.54 22.25
N ARG A 569 -5.09 -13.81 23.57
CA ARG A 569 -6.11 -13.26 24.48
C ARG A 569 -5.71 -11.87 25.00
N ASN A 570 -6.66 -11.22 25.68
CA ASN A 570 -6.45 -9.96 26.40
C ASN A 570 -5.88 -8.82 25.54
N LEU A 571 -6.18 -8.81 24.23
CA LEU A 571 -5.79 -7.74 23.32
C LEU A 571 -6.38 -6.42 23.79
N ARG A 572 -5.54 -5.42 24.02
CA ARG A 572 -5.94 -4.07 24.45
C ARG A 572 -4.95 -3.00 24.04
N SER A 573 -5.43 -1.79 23.77
CA SER A 573 -4.58 -0.60 23.69
C SER A 573 -4.10 -0.20 25.09
N VAL A 574 -2.85 0.16 25.20
CA VAL A 574 -2.23 0.61 26.47
C VAL A 574 -1.71 2.04 26.39
N ILE A 575 -1.36 2.52 25.19
CA ILE A 575 -0.95 3.90 24.96
C ILE A 575 -1.74 4.45 23.78
N THR A 576 -2.61 5.41 24.07
CA THR A 576 -3.42 6.13 23.09
C THR A 576 -3.22 7.63 23.29
N ALA A 577 -2.87 8.35 22.24
CA ALA A 577 -2.59 9.76 22.29
C ALA A 577 -3.10 10.49 21.02
N PRO A 578 -3.25 11.82 21.03
CA PRO A 578 -3.59 12.59 19.84
C PRO A 578 -2.37 12.82 18.91
N PHE A 579 -1.37 11.94 18.98
CA PHE A 579 -0.15 11.90 18.18
C PHE A 579 0.29 10.44 18.04
N ASP A 580 1.22 10.16 17.13
CA ASP A 580 1.65 8.80 16.87
C ASP A 580 2.54 8.27 17.99
N CYS A 581 2.23 7.05 18.47
CA CYS A 581 3.00 6.26 19.40
C CYS A 581 3.36 4.94 18.70
N ALA A 582 4.65 4.73 18.42
CA ALA A 582 5.11 3.62 17.60
C ALA A 582 6.34 2.93 18.18
N VAL A 583 6.67 1.77 17.63
CA VAL A 583 7.90 1.01 17.91
C VAL A 583 8.11 0.75 19.38
N PRO A 584 7.24 -0.05 20.03
CA PRO A 584 7.36 -0.35 21.45
C PRO A 584 8.53 -1.28 21.74
N SER A 585 9.10 -1.19 22.97
CA SER A 585 9.94 -2.23 23.55
C SER A 585 9.70 -2.33 25.07
N TRP A 586 9.90 -3.51 25.62
CA TRP A 586 9.70 -3.70 27.06
C TRP A 586 10.93 -3.31 27.87
N SER A 587 10.70 -2.78 29.09
CA SER A 587 11.75 -2.72 30.08
C SER A 587 12.11 -4.13 30.57
N HIS A 588 13.35 -4.32 30.97
CA HIS A 588 13.86 -5.62 31.45
C HIS A 588 13.08 -6.18 32.64
N ASP A 589 12.53 -5.32 33.49
CA ASP A 589 11.67 -5.71 34.62
C ASP A 589 10.19 -5.99 34.23
N GLY A 590 9.83 -5.80 32.98
CA GLY A 590 8.49 -6.02 32.45
C GLY A 590 7.40 -5.06 32.95
N LYS A 591 7.77 -3.95 33.64
CA LYS A 591 6.83 -3.00 34.23
C LYS A 591 6.57 -1.78 33.34
N SER A 592 7.43 -1.55 32.36
CA SER A 592 7.31 -0.39 31.48
C SER A 592 7.46 -0.77 30.02
N ILE A 593 6.90 0.07 29.16
CA ILE A 593 7.11 0.03 27.71
C ILE A 593 7.81 1.33 27.33
N TYR A 594 8.93 1.19 26.62
CA TYR A 594 9.54 2.28 25.88
C TYR A 594 8.85 2.40 24.53
N TYR A 595 8.65 3.61 24.05
CA TYR A 595 8.03 3.84 22.75
C TYR A 595 8.54 5.15 22.14
N SER A 596 8.35 5.29 20.84
CA SER A 596 8.60 6.51 20.09
C SER A 596 7.31 7.31 19.98
N GLY A 597 7.31 8.56 20.40
CA GLY A 597 6.15 9.45 20.31
C GLY A 597 6.50 10.80 19.67
N ASN A 598 5.65 11.29 18.76
CA ASN A 598 5.89 12.54 18.02
C ASN A 598 5.04 13.72 18.52
N ARG A 599 4.86 13.83 19.83
CA ARG A 599 3.98 14.81 20.50
C ARG A 599 4.09 16.24 19.94
N ASP A 600 5.30 16.72 19.68
CA ASP A 600 5.58 18.08 19.21
C ASP A 600 6.08 18.09 17.76
N GLY A 601 5.72 17.07 16.96
CA GLY A 601 6.16 16.90 15.57
C GLY A 601 7.60 16.36 15.45
N VAL A 602 8.27 16.07 16.55
CA VAL A 602 9.60 15.44 16.60
C VAL A 602 9.50 14.13 17.36
N TRP A 603 10.00 13.06 16.78
CA TRP A 603 10.04 11.76 17.43
C TRP A 603 10.97 11.80 18.64
N GLN A 604 10.47 11.37 19.80
CA GLN A 604 11.19 11.28 21.08
C GLN A 604 10.94 9.91 21.71
N VAL A 605 11.91 9.44 22.50
CA VAL A 605 11.73 8.23 23.32
C VAL A 605 11.02 8.57 24.60
N TRP A 606 9.99 7.80 24.89
CA TRP A 606 9.17 7.86 26.10
C TRP A 606 9.22 6.52 26.83
N LYS A 607 9.02 6.56 28.13
CA LYS A 607 8.85 5.38 29.00
C LYS A 607 7.48 5.44 29.64
N HIS A 608 6.63 4.45 29.37
CA HIS A 608 5.29 4.29 29.90
C HIS A 608 5.27 3.20 30.96
N ASN A 609 4.81 3.48 32.17
CA ASN A 609 4.60 2.45 33.19
C ASN A 609 3.23 1.79 32.97
N VAL A 610 3.21 0.47 32.72
CA VAL A 610 2.01 -0.28 32.33
C VAL A 610 0.97 -0.37 33.44
N ASP A 611 1.41 -0.33 34.71
CA ASP A 611 0.53 -0.46 35.87
C ASP A 611 -0.07 0.89 36.32
N THR A 612 0.74 1.96 36.26
CA THR A 612 0.33 3.29 36.76
C THR A 612 -0.14 4.23 35.67
N GLY A 613 0.16 3.94 34.40
CA GLY A 613 -0.11 4.82 33.28
C GLY A 613 0.79 6.07 33.21
N ALA A 614 1.87 6.13 34.01
CA ALA A 614 2.76 7.28 34.03
C ALA A 614 3.74 7.29 32.88
N ASP A 615 3.88 8.44 32.18
CA ASP A 615 4.82 8.68 31.10
C ASP A 615 6.03 9.49 31.57
N LEU A 616 7.21 9.11 31.09
CA LEU A 616 8.47 9.83 31.27
C LEU A 616 9.14 10.03 29.92
N GLN A 617 9.37 11.27 29.52
CA GLN A 617 10.17 11.59 28.33
C GLN A 617 11.66 11.38 28.62
N LEU A 618 12.34 10.57 27.83
CA LEU A 618 13.76 10.25 27.99
C LEU A 618 14.68 11.11 27.11
N THR A 619 14.27 11.45 25.89
CA THR A 619 15.07 12.20 24.94
C THR A 619 14.48 13.57 24.64
N LYS A 620 15.34 14.52 24.21
CA LYS A 620 14.94 15.90 23.86
C LYS A 620 15.48 16.36 22.50
N GLN A 621 16.43 15.61 21.96
CA GLN A 621 17.12 15.95 20.69
C GLN A 621 16.75 14.97 19.56
N GLY A 622 15.62 14.29 19.71
CA GLY A 622 15.19 13.20 18.82
C GLY A 622 15.43 11.84 19.44
N GLY A 623 14.60 10.86 19.08
CA GLY A 623 14.75 9.47 19.53
C GLY A 623 13.69 8.58 18.91
N PHE A 624 14.12 7.42 18.41
CA PHE A 624 13.29 6.44 17.73
C PHE A 624 13.78 5.02 17.99
N ASP A 625 12.87 4.05 18.02
CA ASP A 625 13.14 2.61 18.16
C ASP A 625 14.04 2.30 19.38
N PRO A 626 13.51 2.48 20.60
CA PRO A 626 14.29 2.31 21.83
C PRO A 626 14.45 0.84 22.23
N PHE A 627 15.65 0.49 22.75
CA PHE A 627 15.92 -0.78 23.42
C PHE A 627 16.66 -0.57 24.75
N GLU A 628 16.17 -1.17 25.81
CA GLU A 628 16.87 -1.15 27.09
C GLU A 628 18.05 -2.14 27.10
N SER A 629 19.13 -1.78 27.77
CA SER A 629 20.24 -2.69 28.05
C SER A 629 19.82 -3.83 28.97
N THR A 630 20.48 -4.98 28.89
CA THR A 630 20.17 -6.15 29.72
C THR A 630 20.33 -5.91 31.24
N ASP A 631 21.08 -4.87 31.65
CA ASP A 631 21.19 -4.46 33.05
C ASP A 631 20.12 -3.43 33.48
N GLY A 632 19.22 -3.03 32.59
CA GLY A 632 18.13 -2.10 32.87
C GLY A 632 18.51 -0.65 33.08
N LYS A 633 19.80 -0.27 32.83
CA LYS A 633 20.31 1.08 33.23
C LYS A 633 20.38 2.06 32.07
N THR A 634 20.43 1.56 30.84
CA THR A 634 20.67 2.36 29.64
C THR A 634 19.63 2.04 28.60
N VAL A 635 19.13 3.06 27.90
CA VAL A 635 18.28 2.91 26.72
C VAL A 635 19.09 3.34 25.50
N TYR A 636 19.22 2.42 24.55
CA TYR A 636 19.79 2.68 23.23
C TYR A 636 18.66 3.04 22.28
N TYR A 637 18.91 3.93 21.31
CA TYR A 637 17.91 4.38 20.36
C TYR A 637 18.58 4.93 19.09
N THR A 638 17.84 4.96 18.00
CA THR A 638 18.20 5.68 16.79
C THR A 638 17.53 7.06 16.78
N ARG A 639 17.86 7.89 15.79
CA ARG A 639 17.10 9.09 15.48
C ARG A 639 16.49 8.96 14.10
N PHE A 640 15.26 9.38 13.93
CA PHE A 640 14.53 9.15 12.69
C PHE A 640 15.19 9.81 11.47
N TYR A 641 15.83 10.96 11.67
CA TYR A 641 16.45 11.78 10.61
C TYR A 641 17.98 11.83 10.66
N GLU A 642 18.62 11.06 11.52
CA GLU A 642 20.08 11.03 11.69
C GLU A 642 20.58 9.59 11.76
N ALA A 643 21.68 9.30 11.05
CA ALA A 643 22.31 8.00 11.12
C ALA A 643 23.07 7.82 12.45
N GLY A 644 23.04 6.61 12.98
CA GLY A 644 23.78 6.25 14.19
C GLY A 644 22.92 5.65 15.31
N ILE A 645 23.58 5.24 16.38
CA ILE A 645 22.95 4.74 17.60
C ILE A 645 23.38 5.61 18.78
N TRP A 646 22.42 6.12 19.51
CA TRP A 646 22.57 6.92 20.73
C TRP A 646 22.20 6.12 21.97
N LYS A 647 22.54 6.65 23.13
CA LYS A 647 22.12 6.11 24.42
C LYS A 647 21.79 7.22 25.41
N THR A 648 20.90 6.90 26.36
CA THR A 648 20.57 7.72 27.53
C THR A 648 20.34 6.81 28.74
N PRO A 649 20.51 7.27 29.99
CA PRO A 649 20.08 6.50 31.16
C PRO A 649 18.58 6.14 31.09
N SER A 650 18.19 4.97 31.63
CA SER A 650 16.78 4.50 31.64
C SER A 650 15.82 5.37 32.43
N GLY A 651 16.34 6.29 33.25
CA GLY A 651 15.60 7.35 33.95
C GLY A 651 15.68 8.73 33.27
N GLY A 652 16.23 8.81 32.06
CA GLY A 652 16.51 10.06 31.35
C GLY A 652 17.84 10.67 31.77
N GLY A 653 18.37 11.60 30.99
CA GLY A 653 19.64 12.26 31.27
C GLY A 653 20.43 12.64 30.03
N LEU A 654 21.77 12.53 30.11
CA LEU A 654 22.66 12.88 29.01
C LEU A 654 22.50 11.92 27.83
N GLU A 655 22.20 12.47 26.67
CA GLU A 655 22.16 11.74 25.40
C GLU A 655 23.57 11.66 24.81
N THR A 656 24.04 10.46 24.46
CA THR A 656 25.42 10.22 23.98
C THR A 656 25.40 9.36 22.73
N LEU A 657 26.12 9.76 21.70
CA LEU A 657 26.35 8.97 20.48
C LEU A 657 27.27 7.78 20.80
N VAL A 658 26.90 6.58 20.35
CA VAL A 658 27.64 5.32 20.58
C VAL A 658 28.27 4.82 19.28
N ILE A 659 27.46 4.77 18.20
CA ILE A 659 27.89 4.33 16.87
C ILE A 659 27.55 5.46 15.90
N THR A 660 28.56 5.92 15.16
CA THR A 660 28.44 7.00 14.20
C THR A 660 28.05 6.43 12.83
N GLU A 661 27.17 7.14 12.12
CA GLU A 661 26.80 6.87 10.72
C GLU A 661 26.10 5.52 10.45
N ARG A 662 25.85 4.69 11.48
CA ARG A 662 25.23 3.36 11.29
C ARG A 662 24.31 2.97 12.45
N PRO A 663 23.16 2.34 12.16
CA PRO A 663 22.58 2.16 10.83
C PRO A 663 22.33 3.52 10.16
N GLN A 664 22.25 3.50 8.83
CA GLN A 664 21.97 4.71 8.04
C GLN A 664 20.53 5.18 8.28
N ILE A 665 20.25 6.42 7.88
CA ILE A 665 18.88 6.98 7.94
C ILE A 665 17.91 6.07 7.15
N GLY A 666 16.76 5.77 7.76
CA GLY A 666 15.74 4.89 7.18
C GLY A 666 15.95 3.40 7.50
N PHE A 667 17.02 3.04 8.23
CA PHE A 667 17.25 1.68 8.73
C PHE A 667 17.13 1.59 10.26
N TRP A 668 16.23 2.39 10.85
CA TRP A 668 15.82 2.20 12.23
C TRP A 668 15.21 0.78 12.39
N GLY A 669 15.29 0.16 13.56
CA GLY A 669 14.84 -1.24 13.73
C GLY A 669 15.77 -2.31 13.12
N HIS A 670 16.89 -1.91 12.57
CA HIS A 670 17.93 -2.80 12.07
C HIS A 670 19.10 -2.91 13.04
N TYR A 671 18.82 -2.96 14.33
CA TYR A 671 19.82 -3.22 15.34
C TYR A 671 19.22 -3.99 16.52
N GLY A 672 20.07 -4.66 17.28
CA GLY A 672 19.70 -5.38 18.48
C GLY A 672 20.77 -5.27 19.55
N VAL A 673 20.37 -5.08 20.81
CA VAL A 673 21.24 -4.87 21.97
C VAL A 673 21.36 -6.16 22.76
N THR A 674 22.61 -6.53 23.09
CA THR A 674 22.92 -7.68 23.94
C THR A 674 23.78 -7.24 25.12
N SER A 675 24.09 -8.13 26.06
CA SER A 675 24.99 -7.85 27.18
C SER A 675 26.43 -7.55 26.75
N THR A 676 26.86 -8.01 25.56
CA THR A 676 28.25 -7.90 25.08
C THR A 676 28.45 -6.86 24.00
N GLY A 677 27.38 -6.38 23.35
CA GLY A 677 27.48 -5.42 22.26
C GLY A 677 26.17 -5.18 21.53
N ILE A 678 26.27 -4.51 20.40
CA ILE A 678 25.17 -4.15 19.51
C ILE A 678 25.40 -4.76 18.14
N TYR A 679 24.44 -5.51 17.66
CA TYR A 679 24.36 -5.92 16.25
C TYR A 679 23.59 -4.84 15.49
N PHE A 680 24.06 -4.51 14.29
CA PHE A 680 23.39 -3.52 13.45
C PHE A 680 23.69 -3.76 11.98
N LEU A 681 22.80 -3.27 11.13
CA LEU A 681 22.97 -3.31 9.69
C LEU A 681 23.95 -2.23 9.22
N ASP A 682 24.92 -2.61 8.39
CA ASP A 682 25.67 -1.72 7.51
C ASP A 682 25.17 -1.90 6.06
N SER A 683 24.25 -1.05 5.63
CA SER A 683 23.69 -1.10 4.27
C SER A 683 24.67 -0.66 3.20
N ASP A 684 25.75 0.03 3.57
CA ASP A 684 26.78 0.58 2.67
C ASP A 684 28.02 -0.29 2.57
N ALA A 685 28.06 -1.41 3.32
CA ALA A 685 29.18 -2.34 3.25
C ALA A 685 29.36 -2.89 1.84
N GLN A 686 30.63 -3.04 1.43
CA GLN A 686 31.00 -3.52 0.11
C GLN A 686 31.63 -4.90 0.17
N PRO A 687 31.35 -5.79 -0.78
CA PRO A 687 30.52 -5.61 -1.98
C PRO A 687 29.00 -5.74 -1.73
N ARG A 688 28.58 -6.06 -0.52
CA ARG A 688 27.17 -6.28 -0.13
C ARG A 688 26.93 -5.76 1.29
N PRO A 689 25.68 -5.43 1.65
CA PRO A 689 25.32 -5.09 3.02
C PRO A 689 25.76 -6.17 4.01
N THR A 690 26.13 -5.75 5.21
CA THR A 690 26.52 -6.65 6.30
C THR A 690 25.71 -6.39 7.56
N ILE A 691 25.58 -7.41 8.39
CA ILE A 691 25.24 -7.23 9.80
C ILE A 691 26.57 -7.23 10.56
N ASP A 692 26.82 -6.13 11.24
CA ASP A 692 28.04 -5.89 11.99
C ASP A 692 27.80 -5.99 13.49
N PHE A 693 28.85 -6.21 14.26
CA PHE A 693 28.82 -6.28 15.72
C PHE A 693 29.75 -5.24 16.33
N TYR A 694 29.20 -4.32 17.12
CA TYR A 694 29.94 -3.40 17.96
C TYR A 694 30.12 -4.03 19.35
N ASN A 695 31.35 -4.35 19.72
CA ASN A 695 31.67 -4.97 21.01
C ASN A 695 31.88 -3.91 22.09
N PHE A 696 31.14 -3.98 23.19
CA PHE A 696 31.23 -3.01 24.30
C PHE A 696 32.59 -3.00 25.01
N GLY A 697 33.23 -4.16 25.13
CA GLY A 697 34.51 -4.25 25.83
C GLY A 697 35.67 -3.70 25.03
N THR A 698 35.70 -3.92 23.72
CA THR A 698 36.80 -3.48 22.83
C THR A 698 36.48 -2.19 22.10
N GLN A 699 35.22 -1.77 22.05
CA GLN A 699 34.71 -0.64 21.27
C GLN A 699 35.03 -0.75 19.75
N ARG A 700 35.13 -1.98 19.26
CA ARG A 700 35.40 -2.25 17.85
C ARG A 700 34.19 -2.81 17.15
N ILE A 701 34.07 -2.47 15.88
CA ILE A 701 33.08 -3.00 14.95
C ILE A 701 33.73 -4.09 14.11
N SER A 702 33.04 -5.21 13.93
CA SER A 702 33.43 -6.30 13.06
C SER A 702 32.24 -6.86 12.30
N PRO A 703 32.38 -7.20 10.99
CA PRO A 703 31.32 -7.83 10.25
C PRO A 703 31.08 -9.27 10.74
N VAL A 704 29.81 -9.65 10.84
CA VAL A 704 29.37 -10.97 11.31
C VAL A 704 28.69 -11.77 10.21
N LEU A 705 27.87 -11.10 9.39
CA LEU A 705 27.11 -11.74 8.32
C LEU A 705 27.05 -10.81 7.11
N THR A 706 27.34 -11.34 5.93
CA THR A 706 27.07 -10.66 4.66
C THR A 706 25.68 -11.07 4.18
N LEU A 707 24.86 -10.09 3.82
CA LEU A 707 23.51 -10.32 3.29
C LEU A 707 23.59 -10.64 1.80
N ASP A 708 22.74 -11.57 1.34
CA ASP A 708 22.68 -11.93 -0.08
C ASP A 708 21.93 -10.88 -0.90
N GLU A 709 20.99 -10.17 -0.27
CA GLU A 709 20.11 -9.18 -0.87
C GLU A 709 20.10 -7.89 -0.04
N HIS A 710 19.65 -6.79 -0.66
CA HIS A 710 19.46 -5.55 0.08
C HIS A 710 18.31 -5.66 1.09
N PRO A 711 18.53 -5.22 2.34
CA PRO A 711 17.46 -5.22 3.35
C PRO A 711 16.40 -4.16 3.03
N ALA A 712 15.19 -4.40 3.52
CA ALA A 712 14.12 -3.43 3.47
C ALA A 712 14.45 -2.18 4.28
N ARG A 713 14.09 -1.00 3.77
CA ARG A 713 14.15 0.26 4.51
C ARG A 713 12.84 0.51 5.24
N LEU A 714 12.88 1.34 6.27
CA LEU A 714 11.72 1.82 7.02
C LEU A 714 10.85 0.72 7.65
N GLN A 715 11.36 -0.51 7.70
CA GLN A 715 10.72 -1.61 8.39
C GLN A 715 11.74 -2.33 9.25
N PRO A 716 11.51 -2.50 10.55
CA PRO A 716 12.41 -3.26 11.40
C PRO A 716 12.56 -4.66 10.85
N SER A 717 13.76 -5.10 10.66
CA SER A 717 13.95 -6.44 10.10
C SER A 717 15.12 -7.19 10.72
N LEU A 718 15.67 -6.66 11.83
CA LEU A 718 16.76 -7.31 12.54
C LEU A 718 16.45 -7.43 14.02
N SER A 719 16.56 -8.63 14.54
CA SER A 719 16.52 -8.89 15.98
C SER A 719 17.58 -9.93 16.35
N VAL A 720 17.92 -9.98 17.63
CA VAL A 720 18.96 -10.86 18.15
C VAL A 720 18.52 -11.48 19.48
N THR A 721 18.90 -12.73 19.71
CA THR A 721 18.71 -13.37 21.02
C THR A 721 19.57 -12.70 22.10
N GLU A 722 19.13 -12.70 23.34
CA GLU A 722 19.83 -12.04 24.45
C GLU A 722 21.29 -12.52 24.62
N ASP A 723 21.56 -13.79 24.33
CA ASP A 723 22.91 -14.37 24.36
C ASP A 723 23.76 -14.00 23.14
N GLY A 724 23.21 -13.27 22.18
CA GLY A 724 23.90 -12.81 20.97
C GLY A 724 24.32 -13.90 20.00
N LYS A 725 23.71 -15.09 20.04
CA LYS A 725 24.12 -16.23 19.19
C LYS A 725 23.20 -16.43 17.99
N SER A 726 21.94 -16.00 18.04
CA SER A 726 21.04 -16.13 16.92
C SER A 726 20.54 -14.75 16.48
N ILE A 727 20.64 -14.49 15.18
CA ILE A 727 20.20 -13.27 14.54
C ILE A 727 19.04 -13.61 13.62
N TYR A 728 17.92 -12.90 13.77
CA TYR A 728 16.77 -13.00 12.89
C TYR A 728 16.70 -11.76 12.01
N PHE A 729 16.48 -11.94 10.72
CA PHE A 729 16.40 -10.81 9.78
C PHE A 729 15.48 -11.14 8.62
N ALA A 730 14.81 -10.12 8.10
CA ALA A 730 14.01 -10.24 6.90
C ALA A 730 14.85 -9.92 5.67
N GLN A 731 14.70 -10.72 4.63
CA GLN A 731 15.38 -10.56 3.36
C GLN A 731 14.39 -10.74 2.22
N TYR A 732 14.41 -9.81 1.25
CA TYR A 732 13.59 -9.85 0.05
C TYR A 732 14.35 -10.53 -1.09
N ASP A 733 13.70 -11.42 -1.80
CA ASP A 733 14.16 -11.84 -3.13
C ASP A 733 13.48 -10.96 -4.18
N ARG A 734 14.08 -9.79 -4.45
CA ARG A 734 13.54 -8.83 -5.40
C ARG A 734 14.07 -9.11 -6.80
N GLN A 735 13.17 -9.35 -7.71
CA GLN A 735 13.44 -9.30 -9.14
C GLN A 735 12.37 -8.45 -9.79
N SER A 736 12.73 -7.38 -10.46
CA SER A 736 11.83 -6.66 -11.33
C SER A 736 12.37 -6.59 -12.74
N VAL A 737 11.45 -6.68 -13.68
CA VAL A 737 11.74 -6.57 -15.12
C VAL A 737 11.00 -5.38 -15.69
N ILE A 738 11.63 -4.70 -16.62
CA ILE A 738 10.98 -3.64 -17.38
C ILE A 738 10.19 -4.25 -18.52
N LYS A 739 8.94 -3.84 -18.62
CA LYS A 739 8.02 -4.21 -19.68
C LYS A 739 7.50 -2.97 -20.41
N MET A 740 7.13 -3.16 -21.66
CA MET A 740 6.50 -2.14 -22.48
C MET A 740 5.17 -2.65 -23.03
N MET A 741 4.12 -1.86 -22.88
CA MET A 741 2.80 -2.04 -23.49
C MET A 741 2.69 -1.16 -24.73
N GLU A 742 2.20 -1.72 -25.82
CA GLU A 742 1.87 -0.99 -27.04
C GLU A 742 0.36 -0.90 -27.21
N PHE A 743 -0.13 0.26 -27.58
CA PHE A 743 -1.53 0.55 -27.78
C PHE A 743 -1.81 0.91 -29.24
N SER A 744 -3.06 0.68 -29.69
CA SER A 744 -3.50 1.14 -31.01
C SER A 744 -3.32 2.66 -31.16
N ALA A 745 -2.90 3.12 -32.32
CA ALA A 745 -3.00 4.53 -32.66
C ALA A 745 -4.48 4.99 -32.57
N LYS A 746 -4.67 6.26 -32.25
CA LYS A 746 -6.03 6.86 -32.23
C LYS A 746 -6.61 6.90 -33.63
#